data_bbc7dc71637324d9316686ca459152ff
#
_entry.id   bbc7dc71637324d9316686ca459152ff
#
_cell.length_a   1.000
_cell.length_b   1.000
_cell.length_c   1.000
_cell.angle_alpha   90.00
_cell.angle_beta   90.00
_cell.angle_gamma   90.00
#
_symmetry.space_group_name_H-M   'P 1'
#
loop_
_entity.id
_entity.type
_entity.pdbx_description
1 polymer ?
#
loop_
_entity_poly.entity_id
_entity_poly.type
_entity_poly.pdbx_seq_one_letter_code
_entity_poly.pdbx_strand_id
1 'polypeptide(L)'
;MCTVMNAQEYIDSTDIFHKHLKLNAIIVTGLTGEVHLNEVPAPISVIHPAELKARASTNIIGAIAREPGVSQITTGAAISKPVIRGLGYNRIVVVNDGIRQEGQQWGDEHGIELDGAGVHSVEILKGPASLMYGSDAMAGVLIFHPVPIAALGKVQGSLSTEYQSNNGLIDYSLNASGNHQGFVWDARFSDKYAHAYRNKANGWVPNSGFRERAASGMLGLNRSWGFSRLKFSYYHLTPGIIEGEEEGAIGYMPGLPFQQVYHYKTVLDNTFRLGDGRLKALIGWQQNRRQEFDEAVDEYGLYFLLNTLNYDIKYQRENAKGWKYAAGVNGMLQSSQNKGEEYLIPDYRLLDAGAFATASKQLGASWVLSGGLRADIRLLHSLPLEKRFADFTRTFPGISGSIGAVRSISEKVHLRINLSRGFRAPNLSELASNGIHEGTLRYELGNKDLKPEYSLQGDIGLDFSSKYISGQLALFANRIDNYIFLTKTAEGNPPVFTYTSGNARLFGGEAHLDFHPVHCIHIGGTFSYVNGKQIGGTWLSMIPAPRLLTEIKYEFSHGMRLLNNAFVAIELDCNARQDHFYAVDDTETSTPSYTLLNMSAGTDIVIKGKRRASLYLMADNILDTAWQSHLSRLKEVGIYNMGRNFTIKLIIPF
;
A
#
# COMPACT_ATOMS: atom_id res chain seq x y z
N MET A 1 -12.31 -17.93 39.73
CA MET A 1 -11.55 -16.68 39.61
C MET A 1 -11.23 -16.51 38.15
N CYS A 2 -12.00 -15.69 37.43
CA CYS A 2 -11.75 -15.39 36.03
C CYS A 2 -10.72 -14.25 35.99
N THR A 3 -9.51 -14.56 35.62
CA THR A 3 -8.56 -13.56 35.19
C THR A 3 -9.02 -13.02 33.85
N VAL A 4 -9.57 -11.83 33.87
CA VAL A 4 -9.80 -11.01 32.69
C VAL A 4 -8.41 -10.73 32.11
N MET A 5 -8.04 -11.40 31.00
CA MET A 5 -6.92 -10.92 30.19
C MET A 5 -7.33 -9.56 29.66
N ASN A 6 -6.68 -8.54 30.19
CA ASN A 6 -6.79 -7.18 29.70
C ASN A 6 -6.43 -7.18 28.21
N ALA A 7 -7.38 -6.74 27.42
CA ALA A 7 -7.17 -6.30 26.09
C ALA A 7 -5.98 -5.33 26.06
N GLN A 8 -5.08 -5.60 25.11
CA GLN A 8 -4.11 -4.66 24.60
C GLN A 8 -3.66 -3.62 25.63
N GLU A 9 -2.48 -3.79 26.20
CA GLU A 9 -1.76 -2.63 26.66
C GLU A 9 -1.76 -1.64 25.49
N TYR A 10 -2.56 -0.61 25.63
CA TYR A 10 -2.48 0.59 24.85
C TYR A 10 -1.03 1.04 25.02
N ILE A 11 -0.18 0.79 24.04
CA ILE A 11 1.05 1.55 23.93
C ILE A 11 0.55 2.97 23.81
N ASP A 12 0.63 3.67 24.92
CA ASP A 12 0.17 5.04 25.03
C ASP A 12 0.84 5.79 23.88
N SER A 13 0.05 6.40 23.02
CA SER A 13 0.56 7.15 21.86
C SER A 13 1.45 8.33 22.27
N THR A 14 1.69 8.49 23.56
CA THR A 14 2.66 9.40 24.17
C THR A 14 4.09 8.84 24.15
N ASP A 15 4.28 7.54 23.92
CA ASP A 15 5.61 6.93 23.83
C ASP A 15 6.07 6.77 22.36
N ILE A 16 5.83 7.82 21.58
CA ILE A 16 6.30 7.95 20.18
C ILE A 16 7.82 7.77 20.10
N PHE A 17 8.53 7.90 21.19
CA PHE A 17 9.95 8.20 21.25
C PHE A 17 10.81 7.10 21.88
N HIS A 18 10.21 6.09 22.51
CA HIS A 18 10.96 4.93 22.97
C HIS A 18 10.88 3.79 21.96
N LYS A 19 11.27 4.09 20.73
CA LYS A 19 11.44 3.10 19.67
C LYS A 19 12.71 2.25 19.92
N HIS A 20 12.79 1.62 21.07
CA HIS A 20 13.45 0.34 21.08
C HIS A 20 12.53 -0.58 20.30
N LEU A 21 12.90 -0.98 19.07
CA LEU A 21 12.24 -2.06 18.35
C LEU A 21 12.30 -3.29 19.27
N LYS A 22 11.40 -3.34 20.24
CA LYS A 22 11.11 -4.59 20.94
C LYS A 22 10.34 -5.41 19.93
N LEU A 23 11.06 -6.14 19.06
CA LEU A 23 10.48 -7.04 18.05
C LEU A 23 9.42 -7.96 18.65
N ASN A 24 9.53 -8.24 19.95
CA ASN A 24 8.56 -9.01 20.73
C ASN A 24 7.27 -8.24 21.06
N ALA A 25 7.24 -6.92 20.93
CA ALA A 25 6.05 -6.11 21.23
C ALA A 25 5.21 -5.82 19.96
N ILE A 26 5.77 -6.02 18.77
CA ILE A 26 5.07 -5.79 17.51
C ILE A 26 4.29 -7.05 17.17
N ILE A 27 2.97 -6.94 17.14
CA ILE A 27 2.06 -8.00 16.72
C ILE A 27 1.64 -7.75 15.28
N VAL A 28 1.79 -8.76 14.43
CA VAL A 28 1.36 -8.73 13.03
C VAL A 28 0.21 -9.71 12.82
N THR A 29 -0.68 -9.39 11.90
CA THR A 29 -1.92 -10.14 11.69
C THR A 29 -1.96 -10.86 10.34
N GLY A 30 -1.00 -10.57 9.48
CA GLY A 30 -1.00 -10.96 8.07
C GLY A 30 -0.68 -12.42 7.76
N LEU A 31 -0.46 -13.29 8.75
CA LEU A 31 -0.09 -14.70 8.54
C LEU A 31 -1.05 -15.66 9.24
N THR A 32 -0.57 -16.54 10.14
CA THR A 32 -1.41 -17.52 10.85
C THR A 32 -2.37 -16.91 11.89
N GLY A 33 -2.33 -15.61 12.11
CA GLY A 33 -3.10 -14.87 13.11
C GLY A 33 -2.25 -13.81 13.78
N GLU A 34 -2.62 -13.40 14.98
CA GLU A 34 -1.82 -12.49 15.81
C GLU A 34 -0.53 -13.19 16.25
N VAL A 35 0.62 -12.77 15.70
CA VAL A 35 1.94 -13.34 16.02
C VAL A 35 2.94 -12.21 16.26
N HIS A 36 3.94 -12.46 17.09
CA HIS A 36 5.02 -11.49 17.27
C HIS A 36 5.90 -11.43 16.01
N LEU A 37 6.36 -10.24 15.65
CA LEU A 37 7.16 -10.01 14.44
C LEU A 37 8.43 -10.89 14.42
N ASN A 38 9.07 -11.10 15.58
CA ASN A 38 10.24 -11.96 15.70
C ASN A 38 9.97 -13.48 15.53
N GLU A 39 8.68 -13.90 15.46
CA GLU A 39 8.29 -15.29 15.21
C GLU A 39 7.98 -15.52 13.72
N VAL A 40 8.06 -14.50 12.90
CA VAL A 40 7.67 -14.54 11.49
C VAL A 40 8.87 -14.72 10.57
N PRO A 41 8.98 -15.82 9.79
CA PRO A 41 10.09 -16.01 8.85
C PRO A 41 10.02 -15.08 7.63
N ALA A 42 8.82 -14.73 7.17
CA ALA A 42 8.63 -13.83 6.03
C ALA A 42 9.02 -12.39 6.40
N PRO A 43 9.61 -11.60 5.47
CA PRO A 43 9.94 -10.21 5.75
C PRO A 43 8.67 -9.37 5.83
N ILE A 44 8.48 -8.69 6.96
CA ILE A 44 7.35 -7.79 7.23
C ILE A 44 7.89 -6.46 7.75
N SER A 45 7.35 -5.36 7.23
CA SER A 45 7.49 -4.01 7.81
C SER A 45 6.17 -3.58 8.42
N VAL A 46 6.23 -2.87 9.54
CA VAL A 46 5.05 -2.27 10.20
C VAL A 46 5.30 -0.78 10.38
N ILE A 47 4.41 0.03 9.83
CA ILE A 47 4.46 1.49 9.98
C ILE A 47 3.46 1.89 11.06
N HIS A 48 3.98 2.52 12.10
CA HIS A 48 3.19 2.92 13.25
C HIS A 48 2.50 4.27 13.04
N PRO A 49 1.41 4.57 13.80
CA PRO A 49 0.66 5.82 13.67
C PRO A 49 1.51 7.07 13.82
N ALA A 50 2.52 7.03 14.68
CA ALA A 50 3.44 8.13 14.91
C ALA A 50 4.23 8.51 13.65
N GLU A 51 4.72 7.52 12.94
CA GLU A 51 5.47 7.70 11.71
C GLU A 51 4.60 8.26 10.59
N LEU A 52 3.37 7.71 10.42
CA LEU A 52 2.42 8.23 9.44
C LEU A 52 2.05 9.70 9.69
N LYS A 53 1.93 10.11 10.96
CA LYS A 53 1.62 11.50 11.34
C LYS A 53 2.77 12.45 11.08
N ALA A 54 4.02 12.01 11.28
CA ALA A 54 5.22 12.81 11.13
C ALA A 54 5.73 12.90 9.67
N ARG A 55 5.12 12.20 8.74
CA ARG A 55 5.49 12.20 7.32
C ARG A 55 4.54 13.09 6.54
N ALA A 56 5.06 14.09 5.86
CA ALA A 56 4.30 14.83 4.85
C ALA A 56 4.14 13.95 3.60
N SER A 57 2.94 13.84 3.10
CA SER A 57 2.68 13.16 1.83
C SER A 57 1.32 13.55 1.28
N THR A 58 1.24 13.75 -0.01
CA THR A 58 -0.02 14.03 -0.70
C THR A 58 -0.97 12.84 -0.66
N ASN A 59 -0.42 11.63 -0.64
CA ASN A 59 -1.18 10.37 -0.58
C ASN A 59 -0.50 9.35 0.35
N ILE A 60 -1.25 8.36 0.80
CA ILE A 60 -0.76 7.35 1.77
C ILE A 60 0.37 6.48 1.20
N ILE A 61 0.40 6.23 -0.12
CA ILE A 61 1.43 5.40 -0.75
C ILE A 61 2.79 6.11 -0.69
N GLY A 62 2.83 7.43 -0.90
CA GLY A 62 4.03 8.24 -0.69
C GLY A 62 4.58 8.15 0.73
N ALA A 63 3.71 8.12 1.74
CA ALA A 63 4.13 7.96 3.14
C ALA A 63 4.75 6.59 3.42
N ILE A 64 4.22 5.51 2.82
CA ILE A 64 4.75 4.14 3.01
C ILE A 64 5.95 3.83 2.11
N ALA A 65 6.14 4.54 1.02
CA ALA A 65 7.29 4.37 0.09
C ALA A 65 8.65 4.76 0.70
N ARG A 66 8.68 5.18 1.97
CA ARG A 66 9.90 5.39 2.76
C ARG A 66 10.43 4.10 3.41
N GLU A 67 9.62 3.04 3.40
CA GLU A 67 10.04 1.73 3.92
C GLU A 67 11.02 1.03 2.97
N PRO A 68 12.00 0.27 3.49
CA PRO A 68 12.94 -0.47 2.65
C PRO A 68 12.21 -1.38 1.67
N GLY A 69 12.65 -1.40 0.41
CA GLY A 69 12.07 -2.24 -0.63
C GLY A 69 10.66 -1.85 -1.09
N VAL A 70 10.13 -0.70 -0.63
CA VAL A 70 8.86 -0.14 -1.06
C VAL A 70 9.11 1.14 -1.85
N SER A 71 8.47 1.26 -3.00
CA SER A 71 8.50 2.43 -3.86
C SER A 71 7.09 2.73 -4.36
N GLN A 72 6.93 3.76 -5.17
CA GLN A 72 5.64 4.12 -5.77
C GLN A 72 5.78 4.44 -7.25
N ILE A 73 4.83 4.00 -8.06
CA ILE A 73 4.58 4.53 -9.40
C ILE A 73 3.64 5.72 -9.24
N THR A 74 3.95 6.84 -9.86
CA THR A 74 3.14 8.06 -9.77
C THR A 74 2.77 8.59 -11.15
N THR A 75 1.52 9.07 -11.26
CA THR A 75 1.04 9.86 -12.38
C THR A 75 0.50 11.16 -11.81
N GLY A 76 1.41 12.11 -11.54
CA GLY A 76 1.10 13.34 -10.81
C GLY A 76 1.04 13.16 -9.30
N ALA A 77 0.43 14.15 -8.60
CA ALA A 77 0.40 14.22 -7.15
C ALA A 77 -0.69 13.34 -6.51
N ALA A 78 -1.80 13.12 -7.22
CA ALA A 78 -2.98 12.42 -6.70
C ALA A 78 -2.95 10.91 -6.95
N ILE A 79 -2.33 10.47 -8.03
CA ILE A 79 -2.37 9.08 -8.49
C ILE A 79 -1.08 8.37 -8.09
N SER A 80 -1.20 7.34 -7.29
CA SER A 80 -0.04 6.58 -6.82
C SER A 80 -0.37 5.11 -6.60
N LYS A 81 0.57 4.24 -6.96
CA LYS A 81 0.52 2.79 -6.75
C LYS A 81 1.78 2.29 -6.05
N PRO A 82 1.65 1.29 -5.15
CA PRO A 82 2.81 0.70 -4.49
C PRO A 82 3.60 -0.19 -5.44
N VAL A 83 4.90 -0.23 -5.21
CA VAL A 83 5.85 -1.18 -5.77
C VAL A 83 6.61 -1.82 -4.63
N ILE A 84 6.61 -3.14 -4.54
CA ILE A 84 7.36 -3.90 -3.55
C ILE A 84 8.43 -4.70 -4.28
N ARG A 85 9.71 -4.44 -3.96
CA ARG A 85 10.86 -5.15 -4.54
C ARG A 85 10.87 -5.16 -6.08
N GLY A 86 10.48 -4.03 -6.69
CA GLY A 86 10.42 -3.89 -8.15
C GLY A 86 9.20 -4.50 -8.83
N LEU A 87 8.24 -5.01 -8.07
CA LEU A 87 6.99 -5.56 -8.59
C LEU A 87 5.81 -4.69 -8.16
N GLY A 88 5.00 -4.28 -9.10
CA GLY A 88 3.84 -3.42 -8.89
C GLY A 88 2.56 -3.95 -9.56
N TYR A 89 1.57 -3.07 -9.72
CA TYR A 89 0.27 -3.36 -10.34
C TYR A 89 -0.46 -4.53 -9.67
N ASN A 90 -1.01 -5.44 -10.48
CA ASN A 90 -1.78 -6.61 -10.02
C ASN A 90 -0.93 -7.70 -9.34
N ARG A 91 0.34 -7.44 -8.99
CA ARG A 91 1.20 -8.34 -8.20
C ARG A 91 1.20 -8.02 -6.71
N ILE A 92 0.50 -6.94 -6.33
CA ILE A 92 0.31 -6.52 -4.93
C ILE A 92 -1.16 -6.60 -4.58
N VAL A 93 -1.48 -7.22 -3.46
CA VAL A 93 -2.82 -7.20 -2.88
C VAL A 93 -2.90 -6.07 -1.85
N VAL A 94 -3.88 -5.22 -2.00
CA VAL A 94 -4.21 -4.16 -1.02
C VAL A 94 -5.40 -4.62 -0.20
N VAL A 95 -5.27 -4.60 1.13
CA VAL A 95 -6.34 -4.96 2.06
C VAL A 95 -6.74 -3.74 2.87
N ASN A 96 -8.00 -3.37 2.76
CA ASN A 96 -8.60 -2.27 3.50
C ASN A 96 -9.94 -2.74 4.11
N ASP A 97 -10.20 -2.41 5.39
CA ASP A 97 -11.36 -2.89 6.16
C ASP A 97 -11.46 -4.42 6.27
N GLY A 98 -10.36 -5.14 5.99
CA GLY A 98 -10.26 -6.58 6.06
C GLY A 98 -10.57 -7.32 4.78
N ILE A 99 -10.98 -6.64 3.71
CA ILE A 99 -11.20 -7.21 2.38
C ILE A 99 -10.20 -6.65 1.37
N ARG A 100 -10.00 -7.37 0.28
CA ARG A 100 -9.19 -6.93 -0.86
C ARG A 100 -9.85 -5.72 -1.52
N GLN A 101 -9.11 -4.64 -1.66
CA GLN A 101 -9.52 -3.42 -2.37
C GLN A 101 -9.39 -3.63 -3.88
N GLU A 102 -10.47 -3.45 -4.61
CA GLU A 102 -10.52 -3.61 -6.06
C GLU A 102 -10.91 -2.28 -6.74
N GLY A 103 -9.94 -1.64 -7.39
CA GLY A 103 -10.07 -0.34 -8.05
C GLY A 103 -9.42 -0.33 -9.43
N GLN A 104 -9.34 -1.47 -10.11
CA GLN A 104 -8.77 -1.57 -11.47
C GLN A 104 -7.29 -1.10 -11.54
N GLN A 105 -6.46 -1.55 -10.62
CA GLN A 105 -5.05 -1.13 -10.49
C GLN A 105 -4.14 -1.52 -11.68
N TRP A 106 -4.68 -2.07 -12.76
CA TRP A 106 -3.95 -2.45 -13.95
C TRP A 106 -3.52 -1.26 -14.82
N GLY A 107 -4.30 -0.17 -14.87
CA GLY A 107 -3.97 1.03 -15.66
C GLY A 107 -2.92 1.91 -14.97
N ASP A 108 -2.10 2.60 -15.74
CA ASP A 108 -1.04 3.47 -15.20
C ASP A 108 -1.62 4.68 -14.44
N GLU A 109 -2.76 5.19 -14.86
CA GLU A 109 -3.51 6.32 -14.28
C GLU A 109 -4.45 5.89 -13.14
N HIS A 110 -4.48 4.61 -12.80
CA HIS A 110 -5.36 4.07 -11.77
C HIS A 110 -4.61 3.95 -10.44
N GLY A 111 -4.87 4.85 -9.50
CA GLY A 111 -4.29 4.85 -8.16
C GLY A 111 -4.94 3.86 -7.20
N ILE A 112 -4.47 3.85 -5.96
CA ILE A 112 -5.15 3.17 -4.86
C ILE A 112 -6.18 4.14 -4.26
N GLU A 113 -7.45 3.75 -4.30
CA GLU A 113 -8.57 4.56 -3.82
C GLU A 113 -8.78 4.31 -2.32
N LEU A 114 -8.02 5.03 -1.51
CA LEU A 114 -7.98 4.83 -0.07
C LEU A 114 -7.78 6.16 0.66
N ASP A 115 -8.69 6.47 1.59
CA ASP A 115 -8.56 7.62 2.49
C ASP A 115 -7.44 7.40 3.51
N GLY A 116 -6.34 8.16 3.35
CA GLY A 116 -5.19 8.11 4.27
C GLY A 116 -5.54 8.55 5.69
N ALA A 117 -6.52 9.45 5.88
CA ALA A 117 -6.97 9.89 7.21
C ALA A 117 -7.62 8.75 8.01
N GLY A 118 -8.10 7.70 7.30
CA GLY A 118 -8.65 6.49 7.88
C GLY A 118 -7.64 5.50 8.42
N VAL A 119 -6.39 5.66 8.08
CA VAL A 119 -5.34 4.68 8.35
C VAL A 119 -4.64 4.96 9.67
N HIS A 120 -4.63 3.98 10.56
CA HIS A 120 -3.91 4.03 11.83
C HIS A 120 -2.49 3.47 11.71
N SER A 121 -2.34 2.31 11.08
CA SER A 121 -1.05 1.64 10.85
C SER A 121 -1.09 0.83 9.56
N VAL A 122 0.06 0.46 9.04
CA VAL A 122 0.18 -0.34 7.83
C VAL A 122 1.12 -1.51 8.07
N GLU A 123 0.67 -2.72 7.74
CA GLU A 123 1.54 -3.89 7.63
C GLU A 123 1.89 -4.13 6.16
N ILE A 124 3.17 -4.36 5.89
CA ILE A 124 3.70 -4.63 4.54
C ILE A 124 4.33 -6.01 4.54
N LEU A 125 3.62 -6.99 4.01
CA LEU A 125 4.13 -8.34 3.84
C LEU A 125 4.82 -8.42 2.49
N LYS A 126 6.12 -8.74 2.46
CA LYS A 126 6.92 -8.73 1.23
C LYS A 126 7.10 -10.14 0.69
N GLY A 127 6.82 -10.32 -0.60
CA GLY A 127 6.91 -11.61 -1.28
C GLY A 127 5.67 -12.50 -1.14
N PRO A 128 5.67 -13.69 -1.77
CA PRO A 128 4.50 -14.55 -1.92
C PRO A 128 4.16 -15.41 -0.68
N ALA A 129 4.73 -15.13 0.48
CA ALA A 129 4.44 -15.86 1.72
C ALA A 129 3.03 -15.62 2.30
N SER A 130 2.30 -14.68 1.72
CA SER A 130 1.00 -14.20 2.24
C SER A 130 -0.19 -15.07 1.80
N LEU A 131 -0.16 -16.34 2.11
CA LEU A 131 -1.11 -17.35 1.62
C LEU A 131 -2.58 -17.06 1.98
N MET A 132 -2.85 -16.27 3.03
CA MET A 132 -4.22 -15.98 3.48
C MET A 132 -4.94 -14.94 2.61
N TYR A 133 -4.24 -14.20 1.73
CA TYR A 133 -4.81 -13.04 1.02
C TYR A 133 -5.15 -13.30 -0.44
N GLY A 134 -4.97 -14.50 -0.92
CA GLY A 134 -5.37 -14.92 -2.26
C GLY A 134 -4.24 -14.99 -3.27
N SER A 135 -4.62 -15.34 -4.51
CA SER A 135 -3.78 -15.18 -5.68
C SER A 135 -3.41 -13.70 -5.88
N ASP A 136 -2.43 -13.42 -6.71
CA ASP A 136 -1.93 -12.09 -7.03
C ASP A 136 -1.01 -11.45 -5.96
N ALA A 137 -0.90 -11.99 -4.75
CA ALA A 137 0.04 -11.53 -3.73
C ALA A 137 1.50 -11.97 -4.01
N MET A 138 1.97 -11.83 -5.26
CA MET A 138 3.32 -12.26 -5.66
C MET A 138 4.42 -11.34 -5.14
N ALA A 139 4.19 -10.03 -5.19
CA ALA A 139 5.09 -9.02 -4.62
C ALA A 139 4.88 -8.87 -3.12
N GLY A 140 3.65 -9.07 -2.66
CA GLY A 140 3.28 -8.93 -1.26
C GLY A 140 1.87 -8.42 -1.04
N VAL A 141 1.60 -8.07 0.22
CA VAL A 141 0.32 -7.54 0.66
C VAL A 141 0.53 -6.28 1.49
N LEU A 142 -0.28 -5.26 1.21
CA LEU A 142 -0.42 -4.07 2.05
C LEU A 142 -1.70 -4.18 2.86
N ILE A 143 -1.61 -4.13 4.17
CA ILE A 143 -2.77 -4.20 5.07
C ILE A 143 -2.90 -2.86 5.79
N PHE A 144 -3.98 -2.15 5.51
CA PHE A 144 -4.30 -0.88 6.15
C PHE A 144 -5.23 -1.13 7.33
N HIS A 145 -4.75 -0.81 8.53
CA HIS A 145 -5.50 -0.95 9.76
C HIS A 145 -6.23 0.34 10.11
N PRO A 146 -7.55 0.27 10.40
CA PRO A 146 -8.31 1.44 10.84
C PRO A 146 -7.93 1.86 12.26
N VAL A 147 -8.34 3.06 12.64
CA VAL A 147 -8.19 3.57 14.01
C VAL A 147 -8.87 2.60 15.00
N PRO A 148 -8.20 2.25 16.11
CA PRO A 148 -8.78 1.37 17.13
C PRO A 148 -10.07 1.93 17.72
N ILE A 149 -11.00 1.03 18.03
CA ILE A 149 -12.28 1.37 18.65
C ILE A 149 -12.04 1.94 20.05
N ALA A 150 -12.85 2.92 20.46
CA ALA A 150 -12.81 3.51 21.80
C ALA A 150 -12.92 2.44 22.90
N ALA A 151 -12.22 2.64 24.01
CA ALA A 151 -12.33 1.79 25.19
C ALA A 151 -13.75 1.79 25.75
N LEU A 152 -14.12 0.74 26.48
CA LEU A 152 -15.46 0.59 27.05
C LEU A 152 -15.84 1.82 27.90
N GLY A 153 -17.02 2.36 27.66
CA GLY A 153 -17.54 3.55 28.33
C GLY A 153 -16.91 4.87 27.88
N LYS A 154 -16.11 4.87 26.81
CA LYS A 154 -15.46 6.07 26.28
C LYS A 154 -16.03 6.49 24.94
N VAL A 155 -15.99 7.79 24.70
CA VAL A 155 -16.11 8.45 23.40
C VAL A 155 -14.80 9.20 23.16
N GLN A 156 -14.28 9.12 21.97
CA GLN A 156 -13.05 9.81 21.57
C GLN A 156 -13.16 10.29 20.14
N GLY A 157 -12.43 11.32 19.81
CA GLY A 157 -12.36 11.82 18.45
C GLY A 157 -11.12 12.66 18.22
N SER A 158 -10.94 13.09 16.99
CA SER A 158 -9.92 14.08 16.63
C SER A 158 -10.34 14.86 15.39
N LEU A 159 -9.94 16.12 15.37
CA LEU A 159 -9.89 16.97 14.18
C LEU A 159 -8.44 17.04 13.73
N SER A 160 -8.16 16.74 12.47
CA SER A 160 -6.86 16.94 11.84
C SER A 160 -6.99 17.96 10.72
N THR A 161 -6.01 18.84 10.58
CA THR A 161 -5.90 19.76 9.44
C THR A 161 -4.45 19.87 9.00
N GLU A 162 -4.24 19.96 7.69
CA GLU A 162 -2.93 20.06 7.06
C GLU A 162 -2.97 21.08 5.92
N TYR A 163 -1.91 21.86 5.79
CA TYR A 163 -1.68 22.76 4.67
C TYR A 163 -0.30 22.51 4.08
N GLN A 164 -0.20 22.47 2.75
CA GLN A 164 1.07 22.36 2.00
C GLN A 164 1.24 23.54 1.05
N SER A 165 2.42 24.13 1.05
CA SER A 165 2.67 25.41 0.36
C SER A 165 2.92 25.27 -1.13
N ASN A 166 3.39 24.12 -1.62
CA ASN A 166 3.75 23.95 -3.03
C ASN A 166 2.55 23.95 -3.95
N ASN A 167 1.54 23.16 -3.62
CA ASN A 167 0.31 22.97 -4.39
C ASN A 167 -0.93 23.51 -3.65
N GLY A 168 -0.73 24.32 -2.60
CA GLY A 168 -1.82 24.87 -1.79
C GLY A 168 -2.75 23.81 -1.20
N LEU A 169 -2.25 22.59 -0.97
CA LEU A 169 -3.07 21.50 -0.45
C LEU A 169 -3.67 21.88 0.89
N ILE A 170 -4.97 21.67 1.00
CA ILE A 170 -5.73 21.74 2.26
C ILE A 170 -6.35 20.36 2.48
N ASP A 171 -6.02 19.74 3.60
CA ASP A 171 -6.58 18.47 4.05
C ASP A 171 -7.18 18.68 5.44
N TYR A 172 -8.43 18.29 5.63
CA TYR A 172 -9.04 18.25 6.94
C TYR A 172 -9.87 16.98 7.11
N SER A 173 -9.78 16.43 8.32
CA SER A 173 -10.53 15.23 8.67
C SER A 173 -11.07 15.30 10.10
N LEU A 174 -12.28 14.79 10.26
CA LEU A 174 -12.94 14.64 11.54
C LEU A 174 -13.24 13.17 11.75
N ASN A 175 -12.84 12.63 12.90
CA ASN A 175 -13.24 11.29 13.31
C ASN A 175 -13.80 11.30 14.74
N ALA A 176 -14.75 10.41 15.00
CA ALA A 176 -15.28 10.17 16.32
C ALA A 176 -15.63 8.68 16.46
N SER A 177 -15.41 8.12 17.63
CA SER A 177 -15.75 6.74 17.94
C SER A 177 -16.22 6.58 19.38
N GLY A 178 -17.05 5.59 19.63
CA GLY A 178 -17.57 5.33 20.95
C GLY A 178 -17.81 3.84 21.21
N ASN A 179 -17.83 3.50 22.52
CA ASN A 179 -18.12 2.16 22.99
C ASN A 179 -18.98 2.22 24.26
N HIS A 180 -20.26 1.95 24.12
CA HIS A 180 -21.20 1.91 25.23
C HIS A 180 -21.70 0.49 25.46
N GLN A 181 -21.31 -0.11 26.58
CA GLN A 181 -21.69 -1.50 26.94
C GLN A 181 -21.46 -2.53 25.82
N GLY A 182 -20.39 -2.36 25.02
CA GLY A 182 -20.06 -3.21 23.90
C GLY A 182 -20.84 -2.92 22.61
N PHE A 183 -21.73 -1.94 22.58
CA PHE A 183 -22.16 -1.31 21.34
C PHE A 183 -21.06 -0.33 20.92
N VAL A 184 -20.51 -0.54 19.74
CA VAL A 184 -19.38 0.24 19.21
C VAL A 184 -19.78 0.94 17.93
N TRP A 185 -19.27 2.15 17.75
CA TRP A 185 -19.49 2.93 16.55
C TRP A 185 -18.27 3.78 16.23
N ASP A 186 -18.06 4.07 14.97
CA ASP A 186 -17.18 5.14 14.50
C ASP A 186 -17.81 5.88 13.31
N ALA A 187 -17.39 7.11 13.14
CA ALA A 187 -17.73 7.95 11.99
C ALA A 187 -16.55 8.82 11.64
N ARG A 188 -16.28 8.95 10.35
CA ARG A 188 -15.20 9.78 9.80
C ARG A 188 -15.66 10.50 8.56
N PHE A 189 -15.10 11.69 8.39
CA PHE A 189 -15.20 12.49 7.18
C PHE A 189 -13.83 13.11 6.90
N SER A 190 -13.43 13.18 5.62
CA SER A 190 -12.25 13.90 5.16
C SER A 190 -12.52 14.60 3.82
N ASP A 191 -11.88 15.76 3.61
CA ASP A 191 -11.87 16.48 2.34
C ASP A 191 -10.46 17.05 2.15
N LYS A 192 -9.85 16.72 1.05
CA LYS A 192 -8.49 17.11 0.65
C LYS A 192 -8.54 17.66 -0.77
N TYR A 193 -7.94 18.81 -1.00
CA TYR A 193 -7.88 19.40 -2.32
C TYR A 193 -6.60 20.20 -2.51
N ALA A 194 -6.10 20.23 -3.71
CA ALA A 194 -4.88 20.91 -4.10
C ALA A 194 -5.03 21.51 -5.49
N HIS A 195 -4.42 22.67 -5.69
CA HIS A 195 -4.20 23.21 -7.03
C HIS A 195 -2.98 22.56 -7.70
N ALA A 196 -2.64 22.95 -8.92
CA ALA A 196 -1.47 22.46 -9.62
C ALA A 196 -0.19 22.61 -8.77
N TYR A 197 0.69 21.62 -8.82
CA TYR A 197 2.00 21.73 -8.17
C TYR A 197 3.01 22.45 -9.06
N ARG A 198 4.11 22.87 -8.45
CA ARG A 198 5.22 23.49 -9.17
C ARG A 198 6.56 22.83 -8.86
N ASN A 199 7.47 22.92 -9.81
CA ASN A 199 8.86 22.53 -9.65
C ASN A 199 9.78 23.53 -10.35
N LYS A 200 11.08 23.41 -10.10
CA LYS A 200 12.09 24.34 -10.64
C LYS A 200 12.29 24.22 -12.16
N ALA A 201 12.04 23.05 -12.74
CA ALA A 201 12.29 22.78 -14.16
C ALA A 201 11.12 23.23 -15.06
N ASN A 202 9.89 22.88 -14.70
CA ASN A 202 8.69 23.14 -15.51
C ASN A 202 7.90 24.37 -15.04
N GLY A 203 8.19 24.94 -13.85
CA GLY A 203 7.32 25.93 -13.24
C GLY A 203 6.05 25.27 -12.67
N TRP A 204 4.89 25.82 -12.98
CA TRP A 204 3.62 25.18 -12.70
C TRP A 204 3.40 23.99 -13.64
N VAL A 205 2.88 22.90 -13.12
CA VAL A 205 2.48 21.73 -13.91
C VAL A 205 0.96 21.78 -14.08
N PRO A 206 0.48 22.21 -15.25
CA PRO A 206 -0.94 22.33 -15.50
C PRO A 206 -1.67 21.01 -15.26
N ASN A 207 -2.94 21.11 -14.91
CA ASN A 207 -3.85 19.98 -14.70
C ASN A 207 -3.41 18.95 -13.63
N SER A 208 -2.44 19.31 -12.76
CA SER A 208 -2.00 18.46 -11.65
C SER A 208 -2.79 18.67 -10.35
N GLY A 209 -3.82 19.51 -10.38
CA GLY A 209 -4.76 19.72 -9.27
C GLY A 209 -5.68 18.53 -9.06
N PHE A 210 -6.24 18.42 -7.85
CA PHE A 210 -7.17 17.34 -7.54
C PHE A 210 -8.05 17.67 -6.34
N ARG A 211 -9.12 16.89 -6.19
CA ARG A 211 -9.92 16.85 -4.96
C ARG A 211 -10.27 15.43 -4.57
N GLU A 212 -10.07 15.08 -3.28
CA GLU A 212 -10.37 13.81 -2.65
C GLU A 212 -11.35 14.02 -1.50
N ARG A 213 -12.44 13.26 -1.45
CA ARG A 213 -13.42 13.27 -0.36
C ARG A 213 -13.69 11.85 0.09
N ALA A 214 -13.76 11.64 1.39
CA ALA A 214 -14.13 10.34 1.91
C ALA A 214 -15.04 10.48 3.15
N ALA A 215 -15.90 9.49 3.31
CA ALA A 215 -16.71 9.32 4.50
C ALA A 215 -16.78 7.83 4.85
N SER A 216 -16.69 7.52 6.13
CA SER A 216 -16.85 6.14 6.59
C SER A 216 -17.56 6.08 7.93
N GLY A 217 -18.17 4.92 8.21
CA GLY A 217 -18.82 4.66 9.48
C GLY A 217 -18.87 3.17 9.78
N MET A 218 -18.93 2.86 11.06
CA MET A 218 -19.07 1.48 11.54
C MET A 218 -20.04 1.44 12.71
N LEU A 219 -20.88 0.42 12.71
CA LEU A 219 -21.72 0.03 13.84
C LEU A 219 -21.42 -1.42 14.21
N GLY A 220 -21.33 -1.73 15.50
CA GLY A 220 -21.00 -3.10 15.88
C GLY A 220 -21.33 -3.43 17.33
N LEU A 221 -21.21 -4.73 17.59
CA LEU A 221 -21.43 -5.32 18.90
C LEU A 221 -20.22 -6.14 19.30
N ASN A 222 -19.64 -5.83 20.46
CA ASN A 222 -18.63 -6.63 21.12
C ASN A 222 -19.29 -7.36 22.29
N ARG A 223 -19.19 -8.71 22.32
CA ARG A 223 -19.81 -9.56 23.33
C ARG A 223 -18.85 -10.68 23.75
N SER A 224 -19.25 -11.51 24.72
CA SER A 224 -18.47 -12.67 25.16
C SER A 224 -18.22 -13.69 24.04
N TRP A 225 -19.15 -13.83 23.10
CA TRP A 225 -19.01 -14.71 21.94
C TRP A 225 -18.06 -14.19 20.86
N GLY A 226 -17.68 -12.90 20.88
CA GLY A 226 -16.85 -12.27 19.87
C GLY A 226 -17.36 -10.88 19.49
N PHE A 227 -17.32 -10.55 18.19
CA PHE A 227 -17.87 -9.30 17.68
C PHE A 227 -18.52 -9.45 16.30
N SER A 228 -19.45 -8.53 16.02
CA SER A 228 -20.04 -8.33 14.70
C SER A 228 -20.02 -6.83 14.38
N ARG A 229 -19.52 -6.43 13.21
CA ARG A 229 -19.35 -5.05 12.79
C ARG A 229 -19.80 -4.87 11.36
N LEU A 230 -20.65 -3.89 11.13
CA LEU A 230 -21.06 -3.44 9.80
C LEU A 230 -20.33 -2.13 9.51
N LYS A 231 -19.54 -2.09 8.44
CA LYS A 231 -18.75 -0.94 8.02
C LYS A 231 -19.25 -0.43 6.69
N PHE A 232 -19.25 0.88 6.53
CA PHE A 232 -19.57 1.58 5.28
C PHE A 232 -18.44 2.54 4.95
N SER A 233 -18.07 2.65 3.68
CA SER A 233 -17.16 3.69 3.23
C SER A 233 -17.54 4.20 1.85
N TYR A 234 -17.30 5.49 1.67
CA TYR A 234 -17.40 6.24 0.44
C TYR A 234 -16.09 6.95 0.20
N TYR A 235 -15.59 6.89 -1.02
CA TYR A 235 -14.40 7.59 -1.49
C TYR A 235 -14.68 8.20 -2.85
N HIS A 236 -14.25 9.44 -3.05
CA HIS A 236 -14.37 10.15 -4.31
C HIS A 236 -13.09 10.93 -4.58
N LEU A 237 -12.49 10.72 -5.74
CA LEU A 237 -11.30 11.42 -6.22
C LEU A 237 -11.59 12.03 -7.58
N THR A 238 -11.22 13.30 -7.75
CA THR A 238 -11.23 13.99 -9.05
C THR A 238 -9.82 14.52 -9.32
N PRO A 239 -8.93 13.74 -9.96
CA PRO A 239 -7.62 14.19 -10.38
C PRO A 239 -7.66 14.69 -11.82
N GLY A 240 -6.84 15.69 -12.15
CA GLY A 240 -6.54 16.01 -13.54
C GLY A 240 -5.62 14.95 -14.16
N ILE A 241 -5.71 14.75 -15.46
CA ILE A 241 -4.77 13.96 -16.27
C ILE A 241 -3.74 14.93 -16.86
N ILE A 242 -2.47 14.60 -16.69
CA ILE A 242 -1.35 15.45 -17.10
C ILE A 242 -0.79 14.91 -18.41
N GLU A 243 -0.94 15.65 -19.49
CA GLU A 243 -0.50 15.25 -20.84
C GLU A 243 0.82 15.90 -21.27
N GLY A 244 1.39 16.77 -20.44
CA GLY A 244 2.67 17.43 -20.70
C GLY A 244 2.55 18.77 -21.43
N GLU A 245 1.35 19.31 -21.56
CA GLU A 245 1.12 20.63 -22.15
C GLU A 245 1.60 21.76 -21.23
N GLU A 246 2.08 22.87 -21.82
CA GLU A 246 2.54 24.04 -21.07
C GLU A 246 1.38 24.90 -20.56
N GLU A 247 0.22 24.84 -21.22
CA GLU A 247 -1.00 25.57 -20.87
C GLU A 247 -2.05 24.63 -20.30
N GLY A 248 -2.87 25.08 -19.35
CA GLY A 248 -3.95 24.30 -18.74
C GLY A 248 -4.35 24.81 -17.37
N ALA A 249 -5.22 24.04 -16.70
CA ALA A 249 -5.76 24.39 -15.40
C ALA A 249 -4.70 24.37 -14.29
N ILE A 250 -4.50 25.49 -13.60
CA ILE A 250 -3.61 25.60 -12.44
C ILE A 250 -4.35 25.75 -11.10
N GLY A 251 -5.68 25.89 -11.13
CA GLY A 251 -6.54 26.07 -9.95
C GLY A 251 -6.84 24.77 -9.18
N TYR A 252 -7.73 24.87 -8.19
CA TYR A 252 -8.15 23.75 -7.34
C TYR A 252 -9.08 22.73 -8.02
N MET A 253 -9.64 23.07 -9.16
CA MET A 253 -10.42 22.16 -9.99
C MET A 253 -9.60 21.84 -11.24
N PRO A 254 -9.43 20.57 -11.57
CA PRO A 254 -8.78 20.19 -12.82
C PRO A 254 -9.61 20.62 -14.03
N GLY A 255 -8.93 20.91 -15.14
CA GLY A 255 -9.52 21.05 -16.46
C GLY A 255 -9.60 19.68 -17.16
N LEU A 256 -10.02 19.70 -18.42
CA LEU A 256 -9.94 18.53 -19.29
C LEU A 256 -8.47 18.28 -19.71
N PRO A 257 -8.06 17.01 -19.82
CA PRO A 257 -8.79 15.82 -19.38
C PRO A 257 -8.70 15.59 -17.86
N PHE A 258 -9.72 14.95 -17.28
CA PHE A 258 -9.72 14.59 -15.86
C PHE A 258 -10.49 13.30 -15.60
N GLN A 259 -10.29 12.70 -14.43
CA GLN A 259 -11.06 11.54 -13.98
C GLN A 259 -12.02 11.90 -12.85
N GLN A 260 -13.10 11.12 -12.73
CA GLN A 260 -13.91 11.02 -11.52
C GLN A 260 -13.97 9.56 -11.07
N VAL A 261 -13.48 9.32 -9.88
CA VAL A 261 -13.45 7.97 -9.30
C VAL A 261 -14.32 7.93 -8.06
N TYR A 262 -15.30 7.04 -8.04
CA TYR A 262 -16.16 6.79 -6.88
C TYR A 262 -15.96 5.35 -6.41
N HIS A 263 -15.73 5.18 -5.13
CA HIS A 263 -15.63 3.85 -4.52
C HIS A 263 -16.54 3.73 -3.31
N TYR A 264 -17.52 2.85 -3.42
CA TYR A 264 -18.46 2.51 -2.35
C TYR A 264 -18.13 1.15 -1.79
N LYS A 265 -18.20 0.99 -0.47
CA LYS A 265 -17.89 -0.28 0.18
C LYS A 265 -18.78 -0.50 1.39
N THR A 266 -19.25 -1.75 1.54
CA THR A 266 -19.97 -2.24 2.72
C THR A 266 -19.38 -3.57 3.14
N VAL A 267 -18.97 -3.70 4.41
CA VAL A 267 -18.32 -4.92 4.93
C VAL A 267 -19.00 -5.35 6.21
N LEU A 268 -19.42 -6.61 6.26
CA LEU A 268 -19.83 -7.30 7.47
C LEU A 268 -18.64 -8.13 8.00
N ASP A 269 -18.08 -7.72 9.13
CA ASP A 269 -16.89 -8.31 9.77
C ASP A 269 -17.30 -8.98 11.08
N ASN A 270 -17.27 -10.31 11.11
CA ASN A 270 -17.63 -11.11 12.26
C ASN A 270 -16.44 -11.91 12.76
N THR A 271 -16.31 -12.00 14.07
CA THR A 271 -15.38 -12.92 14.73
C THR A 271 -16.11 -13.64 15.87
N PHE A 272 -16.13 -14.96 15.84
CA PHE A 272 -16.76 -15.81 16.84
C PHE A 272 -15.69 -16.59 17.60
N ARG A 273 -15.81 -16.65 18.91
CA ARG A 273 -15.00 -17.52 19.77
C ARG A 273 -15.58 -18.92 19.75
N LEU A 274 -14.81 -19.91 19.34
CA LEU A 274 -15.19 -21.31 19.26
C LEU A 274 -14.20 -22.17 20.07
N GLY A 275 -14.50 -22.35 21.34
CA GLY A 275 -13.56 -23.00 22.28
C GLY A 275 -12.25 -22.19 22.37
N ASP A 276 -11.12 -22.87 22.12
CA ASP A 276 -9.78 -22.24 22.10
C ASP A 276 -9.45 -21.52 20.78
N GLY A 277 -10.38 -21.54 19.82
CA GLY A 277 -10.18 -20.96 18.49
C GLY A 277 -11.09 -19.77 18.22
N ARG A 278 -10.85 -19.14 17.05
CA ARG A 278 -11.64 -18.03 16.54
C ARG A 278 -12.05 -18.32 15.10
N LEU A 279 -13.34 -18.20 14.81
CA LEU A 279 -13.85 -18.18 13.44
C LEU A 279 -14.05 -16.73 13.01
N LYS A 280 -13.35 -16.31 11.98
CA LYS A 280 -13.54 -15.01 11.35
C LYS A 280 -14.32 -15.22 10.05
N ALA A 281 -15.36 -14.40 9.83
CA ALA A 281 -16.20 -14.42 8.64
C ALA A 281 -16.45 -13.00 8.16
N LEU A 282 -15.90 -12.67 6.99
CA LEU A 282 -16.08 -11.40 6.31
C LEU A 282 -16.84 -11.60 5.02
N ILE A 283 -17.81 -10.71 4.78
CA ILE A 283 -18.47 -10.54 3.48
C ILE A 283 -18.44 -9.05 3.18
N GLY A 284 -17.96 -8.67 2.00
CA GLY A 284 -17.87 -7.28 1.59
C GLY A 284 -18.33 -7.08 0.16
N TRP A 285 -19.20 -6.12 -0.05
CA TRP A 285 -19.53 -5.60 -1.36
C TRP A 285 -18.81 -4.28 -1.59
N GLN A 286 -18.29 -4.10 -2.79
CA GLN A 286 -17.71 -2.84 -3.23
C GLN A 286 -18.08 -2.56 -4.69
N GLN A 287 -18.24 -1.27 -4.98
CA GLN A 287 -18.47 -0.76 -6.33
C GLN A 287 -17.47 0.34 -6.62
N ASN A 288 -16.70 0.18 -7.68
CA ASN A 288 -15.82 1.19 -8.24
C ASN A 288 -16.42 1.73 -9.52
N ARG A 289 -16.54 3.05 -9.61
CA ARG A 289 -16.91 3.79 -10.81
C ARG A 289 -15.73 4.66 -11.20
N ARG A 290 -15.17 4.43 -12.35
CA ARG A 290 -14.13 5.24 -12.94
C ARG A 290 -14.65 5.85 -14.23
N GLN A 291 -14.60 7.16 -14.31
CA GLN A 291 -15.07 7.96 -15.41
C GLN A 291 -13.94 8.87 -15.87
N GLU A 292 -13.64 8.91 -17.16
CA GLU A 292 -12.66 9.79 -17.79
C GLU A 292 -13.38 10.73 -18.72
N PHE A 293 -12.99 12.01 -18.67
CA PHE A 293 -13.59 13.11 -19.41
C PHE A 293 -12.47 13.77 -20.20
N ASP A 294 -12.53 13.67 -21.51
CA ASP A 294 -11.45 14.07 -22.40
C ASP A 294 -11.81 15.35 -23.19
N GLU A 295 -12.93 15.36 -23.89
CA GLU A 295 -13.35 16.48 -24.73
C GLU A 295 -14.41 17.38 -24.08
N ALA A 296 -15.29 16.83 -23.25
CA ALA A 296 -16.37 17.56 -22.62
C ALA A 296 -16.63 17.11 -21.18
N VAL A 297 -17.13 18.01 -20.33
CA VAL A 297 -17.38 17.74 -18.90
C VAL A 297 -18.64 16.92 -18.62
N ASP A 298 -19.46 16.66 -19.59
CA ASP A 298 -20.73 15.94 -19.54
C ASP A 298 -20.76 14.67 -20.40
N GLU A 299 -19.66 14.37 -21.11
CA GLU A 299 -19.50 13.17 -21.92
C GLU A 299 -18.35 12.31 -21.39
N TYR A 300 -18.57 11.01 -21.27
CA TYR A 300 -17.55 10.07 -20.79
C TYR A 300 -16.81 9.47 -21.98
N GLY A 301 -15.52 9.71 -22.12
CA GLY A 301 -14.66 8.88 -22.97
C GLY A 301 -14.65 7.45 -22.44
N LEU A 302 -14.00 7.18 -21.33
CA LEU A 302 -14.02 5.89 -20.64
C LEU A 302 -14.94 5.92 -19.41
N TYR A 303 -15.76 4.89 -19.22
CA TYR A 303 -16.51 4.68 -17.99
C TYR A 303 -16.58 3.20 -17.63
N PHE A 304 -15.89 2.82 -16.56
CA PHE A 304 -15.92 1.47 -15.99
C PHE A 304 -16.77 1.41 -14.73
N LEU A 305 -17.75 0.49 -14.72
CA LEU A 305 -18.56 0.15 -13.55
C LEU A 305 -18.19 -1.23 -13.05
N LEU A 306 -17.36 -1.29 -12.03
CA LEU A 306 -16.88 -2.53 -11.43
C LEU A 306 -17.62 -2.82 -10.13
N ASN A 307 -18.26 -4.00 -10.02
CA ASN A 307 -18.87 -4.51 -8.81
C ASN A 307 -18.11 -5.74 -8.34
N THR A 308 -17.80 -5.80 -7.05
CA THR A 308 -17.08 -6.93 -6.45
C THR A 308 -17.73 -7.35 -5.14
N LEU A 309 -18.01 -8.64 -4.99
CA LEU A 309 -18.41 -9.27 -3.74
C LEU A 309 -17.23 -10.10 -3.24
N ASN A 310 -16.66 -9.73 -2.10
CA ASN A 310 -15.57 -10.46 -1.43
C ASN A 310 -16.12 -11.36 -0.32
N TYR A 311 -15.49 -12.51 -0.10
CA TYR A 311 -15.71 -13.35 1.07
C TYR A 311 -14.39 -13.88 1.64
N ASP A 312 -14.29 -13.94 2.97
CA ASP A 312 -13.13 -14.50 3.69
C ASP A 312 -13.64 -15.19 4.97
N ILE A 313 -13.57 -16.51 5.01
CA ILE A 313 -13.96 -17.32 6.14
C ILE A 313 -12.75 -18.12 6.58
N LYS A 314 -12.29 -17.88 7.83
CA LYS A 314 -11.11 -18.56 8.36
C LYS A 314 -11.25 -18.91 9.83
N TYR A 315 -10.76 -20.08 10.17
CA TYR A 315 -10.63 -20.55 11.53
C TYR A 315 -9.18 -20.48 11.97
N GLN A 316 -8.94 -19.94 13.15
CA GLN A 316 -7.61 -19.77 13.75
C GLN A 316 -7.61 -20.37 15.15
N ARG A 317 -6.56 -21.11 15.49
CA ARG A 317 -6.43 -21.73 16.81
C ARG A 317 -4.96 -21.80 17.22
N GLU A 318 -4.71 -21.55 18.51
CA GLU A 318 -3.47 -21.89 19.19
C GLU A 318 -3.74 -22.96 20.22
N ASN A 319 -2.96 -24.05 20.23
CA ASN A 319 -3.15 -25.13 21.18
C ASN A 319 -2.09 -25.07 22.31
N ALA A 320 -2.38 -25.79 23.40
CA ALA A 320 -1.50 -25.86 24.58
C ALA A 320 -0.09 -26.41 24.29
N LYS A 321 0.13 -27.02 23.12
CA LYS A 321 1.44 -27.52 22.68
C LYS A 321 2.22 -26.50 21.84
N GLY A 322 1.76 -25.25 21.76
CA GLY A 322 2.41 -24.16 21.02
C GLY A 322 2.30 -24.28 19.47
N TRP A 323 1.30 -25.00 18.97
CA TRP A 323 0.93 -24.96 17.57
C TRP A 323 -0.06 -23.84 17.31
N LYS A 324 0.20 -23.02 16.33
CA LYS A 324 -0.73 -22.03 15.78
C LYS A 324 -1.18 -22.51 14.39
N TYR A 325 -2.49 -22.59 14.17
CA TYR A 325 -3.09 -23.04 12.90
C TYR A 325 -4.04 -21.99 12.36
N ALA A 326 -4.07 -21.83 11.06
CA ALA A 326 -5.13 -21.14 10.37
C ALA A 326 -5.53 -21.94 9.13
N ALA A 327 -6.83 -22.08 8.90
CA ALA A 327 -7.36 -22.67 7.67
C ALA A 327 -8.60 -21.89 7.26
N GLY A 328 -8.80 -21.73 5.95
CA GLY A 328 -9.92 -20.95 5.47
C GLY A 328 -10.13 -21.02 3.98
N VAL A 329 -11.20 -20.35 3.57
CA VAL A 329 -11.58 -20.12 2.18
C VAL A 329 -11.84 -18.65 1.96
N ASN A 330 -11.37 -18.11 0.86
CA ASN A 330 -11.68 -16.74 0.45
C ASN A 330 -11.68 -16.59 -1.06
N GLY A 331 -12.22 -15.48 -1.53
CA GLY A 331 -12.29 -15.18 -2.94
C GLY A 331 -13.17 -13.98 -3.23
N MET A 332 -13.53 -13.85 -4.50
CA MET A 332 -14.40 -12.77 -4.96
C MET A 332 -15.26 -13.18 -6.16
N LEU A 333 -16.40 -12.54 -6.28
CA LEU A 333 -17.23 -12.48 -7.47
C LEU A 333 -17.17 -11.07 -8.02
N GLN A 334 -16.83 -10.91 -9.29
CA GLN A 334 -16.64 -9.59 -9.88
C GLN A 334 -17.37 -9.49 -11.21
N SER A 335 -17.94 -8.32 -11.50
CA SER A 335 -18.47 -7.96 -12.80
C SER A 335 -18.09 -6.54 -13.15
N SER A 336 -17.60 -6.33 -14.36
CA SER A 336 -17.30 -5.02 -14.92
C SER A 336 -18.14 -4.76 -16.16
N GLN A 337 -18.58 -3.52 -16.31
CA GLN A 337 -19.33 -3.03 -17.45
C GLN A 337 -18.74 -1.72 -17.93
N ASN A 338 -18.64 -1.56 -19.23
CA ASN A 338 -18.35 -0.31 -19.90
C ASN A 338 -19.63 0.51 -20.06
N LYS A 339 -19.55 1.80 -19.83
CA LYS A 339 -20.67 2.76 -19.92
C LYS A 339 -20.30 4.04 -20.67
N GLY A 340 -19.03 4.21 -21.04
CA GLY A 340 -18.54 5.33 -21.84
C GLY A 340 -18.70 5.08 -23.35
N GLU A 341 -18.22 6.00 -24.15
CA GLU A 341 -18.23 5.91 -25.60
C GLU A 341 -17.04 5.10 -26.12
N GLU A 342 -15.95 5.08 -25.38
CA GLU A 342 -14.73 4.35 -25.68
C GLU A 342 -14.62 3.04 -24.90
N TYR A 343 -13.97 2.06 -25.51
CA TYR A 343 -13.79 0.74 -24.91
C TYR A 343 -12.33 0.32 -25.01
N LEU A 344 -11.66 0.22 -23.86
CA LEU A 344 -10.30 -0.33 -23.76
C LEU A 344 -10.32 -1.83 -23.47
N ILE A 345 -11.24 -2.28 -22.61
CA ILE A 345 -11.43 -3.68 -22.22
C ILE A 345 -12.89 -4.09 -22.40
N PRO A 346 -13.21 -5.38 -22.62
CA PRO A 346 -14.59 -5.84 -22.70
C PRO A 346 -15.30 -5.83 -21.34
N ASP A 347 -16.60 -5.93 -21.36
CA ASP A 347 -17.38 -6.34 -20.18
C ASP A 347 -16.95 -7.74 -19.75
N TYR A 348 -16.99 -8.02 -18.43
CA TYR A 348 -16.58 -9.34 -17.95
C TYR A 348 -17.22 -9.76 -16.64
N ARG A 349 -17.11 -11.07 -16.38
CA ARG A 349 -17.40 -11.69 -15.08
C ARG A 349 -16.18 -12.48 -14.63
N LEU A 350 -15.92 -12.46 -13.32
CA LEU A 350 -14.80 -13.17 -12.72
C LEU A 350 -15.27 -13.84 -11.43
N LEU A 351 -14.83 -15.07 -11.22
CA LEU A 351 -14.91 -15.78 -9.95
C LEU A 351 -13.49 -16.17 -9.53
N ASP A 352 -13.09 -15.74 -8.35
CA ASP A 352 -11.94 -16.27 -7.63
C ASP A 352 -12.41 -17.09 -6.44
N ALA A 353 -11.84 -18.28 -6.27
CA ALA A 353 -12.03 -19.10 -5.10
C ALA A 353 -10.70 -19.74 -4.69
N GLY A 354 -10.39 -19.68 -3.40
CA GLY A 354 -9.16 -20.25 -2.87
C GLY A 354 -9.37 -20.85 -1.49
N ALA A 355 -8.64 -21.92 -1.20
CA ALA A 355 -8.59 -22.56 0.11
C ALA A 355 -7.13 -22.61 0.58
N PHE A 356 -6.90 -22.35 1.85
CA PHE A 356 -5.57 -22.35 2.43
C PHE A 356 -5.54 -23.02 3.80
N ALA A 357 -4.34 -23.52 4.15
CA ALA A 357 -4.02 -23.96 5.50
C ALA A 357 -2.59 -23.54 5.83
N THR A 358 -2.39 -22.99 7.03
CA THR A 358 -1.08 -22.58 7.55
C THR A 358 -0.89 -23.13 8.94
N ALA A 359 0.35 -23.43 9.30
CA ALA A 359 0.72 -23.87 10.64
C ALA A 359 2.04 -23.24 11.05
N SER A 360 2.18 -22.92 12.32
CA SER A 360 3.42 -22.48 12.94
C SER A 360 3.65 -23.22 14.24
N LYS A 361 4.90 -23.53 14.55
CA LYS A 361 5.31 -24.28 15.76
C LYS A 361 6.56 -23.69 16.35
N GLN A 362 6.50 -23.36 17.61
CA GLN A 362 7.70 -23.08 18.40
C GLN A 362 8.34 -24.38 18.86
N LEU A 363 9.61 -24.57 18.53
CA LEU A 363 10.43 -25.73 18.90
C LEU A 363 11.52 -25.30 19.89
N GLY A 364 11.32 -25.65 21.14
CA GLY A 364 12.16 -25.16 22.24
C GLY A 364 12.09 -23.63 22.39
N ALA A 365 13.15 -23.05 22.94
CA ALA A 365 13.22 -21.60 23.18
C ALA A 365 13.73 -20.79 21.96
N SER A 366 14.27 -21.45 20.93
CA SER A 366 15.09 -20.77 19.93
C SER A 366 14.69 -20.98 18.47
N TRP A 367 13.71 -21.83 18.18
CA TRP A 367 13.25 -22.06 16.81
C TRP A 367 11.74 -21.86 16.68
N VAL A 368 11.35 -21.20 15.60
CA VAL A 368 9.96 -21.19 15.12
C VAL A 368 10.00 -21.72 13.69
N LEU A 369 9.20 -22.75 13.41
CA LEU A 369 8.95 -23.25 12.06
C LEU A 369 7.55 -22.87 11.64
N SER A 370 7.38 -22.41 10.42
CA SER A 370 6.06 -22.11 9.85
C SER A 370 5.99 -22.55 8.40
N GLY A 371 4.77 -22.87 7.96
CA GLY A 371 4.53 -23.18 6.56
C GLY A 371 3.05 -23.26 6.27
N GLY A 372 2.74 -23.31 4.98
CA GLY A 372 1.37 -23.40 4.52
C GLY A 372 1.25 -23.67 3.04
N LEU A 373 0.06 -24.04 2.66
CA LEU A 373 -0.32 -24.32 1.28
C LEU A 373 -1.64 -23.61 0.96
N ARG A 374 -1.80 -23.23 -0.29
CA ARG A 374 -3.01 -22.63 -0.83
C ARG A 374 -3.27 -23.18 -2.23
N ALA A 375 -4.53 -23.48 -2.53
CA ALA A 375 -5.01 -23.81 -3.87
C ALA A 375 -6.04 -22.76 -4.29
N ASP A 376 -5.90 -22.26 -5.51
CA ASP A 376 -6.75 -21.24 -6.12
C ASP A 376 -7.33 -21.70 -7.44
N ILE A 377 -8.48 -21.15 -7.79
CA ILE A 377 -9.05 -21.21 -9.13
C ILE A 377 -9.62 -19.82 -9.49
N ARG A 378 -9.22 -19.29 -10.65
CA ARG A 378 -9.84 -18.12 -11.26
C ARG A 378 -10.58 -18.54 -12.52
N LEU A 379 -11.85 -18.21 -12.59
CA LEU A 379 -12.69 -18.31 -13.79
C LEU A 379 -12.94 -16.89 -14.30
N LEU A 380 -12.57 -16.61 -15.54
CA LEU A 380 -12.74 -15.30 -16.16
C LEU A 380 -13.51 -15.49 -17.47
N HIS A 381 -14.60 -14.75 -17.60
CA HIS A 381 -15.46 -14.75 -18.78
C HIS A 381 -15.52 -13.33 -19.36
N SER A 382 -14.91 -13.14 -20.53
CA SER A 382 -15.02 -11.95 -21.37
C SER A 382 -16.34 -12.00 -22.10
N LEU A 383 -17.11 -10.92 -22.06
CA LEU A 383 -18.38 -10.79 -22.76
C LEU A 383 -18.18 -10.07 -24.10
N PRO A 384 -18.92 -10.44 -25.14
CA PRO A 384 -18.83 -9.75 -26.43
C PRO A 384 -19.31 -8.30 -26.29
N LEU A 385 -18.56 -7.38 -26.88
CA LEU A 385 -18.88 -5.96 -26.88
C LEU A 385 -18.50 -5.40 -28.27
N GLU A 386 -19.42 -4.74 -28.99
CA GLU A 386 -19.23 -3.99 -30.24
C GLU A 386 -18.65 -4.90 -31.32
N LYS A 387 -18.61 -5.92 -31.72
CA LYS A 387 -17.80 -6.71 -32.68
C LYS A 387 -16.27 -6.61 -32.48
N ARG A 388 -15.82 -5.79 -31.52
CA ARG A 388 -14.42 -5.53 -31.19
C ARG A 388 -13.87 -6.54 -30.21
N PHE A 389 -14.70 -7.00 -29.27
CA PHE A 389 -14.29 -7.93 -28.23
C PHE A 389 -15.01 -9.28 -28.37
N ALA A 390 -14.24 -10.34 -28.25
CA ALA A 390 -14.74 -11.70 -28.39
C ALA A 390 -15.27 -12.26 -27.07
N ASP A 391 -16.24 -13.16 -27.17
CA ASP A 391 -16.66 -14.03 -26.07
C ASP A 391 -15.60 -15.13 -25.88
N PHE A 392 -15.07 -15.23 -24.68
CA PHE A 392 -14.21 -16.35 -24.29
C PHE A 392 -14.22 -16.58 -22.78
N THR A 393 -13.97 -17.81 -22.39
CA THR A 393 -13.78 -18.19 -20.99
C THR A 393 -12.38 -18.76 -20.77
N ARG A 394 -11.72 -18.32 -19.70
CA ARG A 394 -10.42 -18.86 -19.27
C ARG A 394 -10.50 -19.32 -17.82
N THR A 395 -9.87 -20.45 -17.55
CA THR A 395 -9.76 -21.02 -16.20
C THR A 395 -8.29 -21.16 -15.83
N PHE A 396 -7.93 -20.63 -14.66
CA PHE A 396 -6.55 -20.60 -14.16
C PHE A 396 -6.48 -21.25 -12.77
N PRO A 397 -6.16 -22.55 -12.69
CA PRO A 397 -5.85 -23.18 -11.42
C PRO A 397 -4.43 -22.81 -10.96
N GLY A 398 -4.24 -22.64 -9.67
CA GLY A 398 -2.96 -22.29 -9.08
C GLY A 398 -2.71 -22.94 -7.73
N ILE A 399 -1.43 -23.16 -7.41
CA ILE A 399 -0.98 -23.62 -6.10
C ILE A 399 0.11 -22.68 -5.62
N SER A 400 -0.04 -22.17 -4.40
CA SER A 400 0.94 -21.37 -3.70
C SER A 400 1.35 -22.07 -2.40
N GLY A 401 2.55 -21.78 -1.91
CA GLY A 401 3.03 -22.39 -0.67
C GLY A 401 4.20 -21.61 -0.08
N SER A 402 4.40 -21.76 1.23
CA SER A 402 5.58 -21.22 1.89
C SER A 402 6.05 -22.17 3.00
N ILE A 403 7.35 -22.14 3.24
CA ILE A 403 8.00 -22.78 4.38
C ILE A 403 9.10 -21.85 4.88
N GLY A 404 9.19 -21.68 6.19
CA GLY A 404 10.20 -20.82 6.77
C GLY A 404 10.55 -21.17 8.19
N ALA A 405 11.67 -20.65 8.64
CA ALA A 405 12.18 -20.83 9.98
C ALA A 405 12.73 -19.52 10.53
N VAL A 406 12.54 -19.32 11.83
CA VAL A 406 13.23 -18.31 12.61
C VAL A 406 14.12 -19.00 13.62
N ARG A 407 15.38 -18.59 13.67
CA ARG A 407 16.35 -19.01 14.69
C ARG A 407 16.66 -17.83 15.60
N SER A 408 16.26 -17.88 16.85
CA SER A 408 16.72 -16.96 17.88
C SER A 408 18.14 -17.39 18.30
N ILE A 409 19.16 -16.67 17.82
CA ILE A 409 20.57 -16.88 18.17
C ILE A 409 20.79 -16.41 19.61
N SER A 410 20.12 -15.31 19.98
CA SER A 410 20.00 -14.77 21.34
C SER A 410 18.65 -14.05 21.47
N GLU A 411 18.34 -13.52 22.64
CA GLU A 411 17.16 -12.65 22.84
C GLU A 411 17.18 -11.38 21.99
N LYS A 412 18.35 -11.02 21.45
CA LYS A 412 18.60 -9.79 20.71
C LYS A 412 18.85 -9.99 19.22
N VAL A 413 19.02 -11.24 18.77
CA VAL A 413 19.41 -11.55 17.38
C VAL A 413 18.60 -12.73 16.85
N HIS A 414 17.89 -12.50 15.75
CA HIS A 414 17.05 -13.50 15.09
C HIS A 414 17.44 -13.63 13.62
N LEU A 415 17.73 -14.85 13.18
CA LEU A 415 17.95 -15.19 11.77
C LEU A 415 16.65 -15.77 11.20
N ARG A 416 16.21 -15.25 10.05
CA ARG A 416 15.03 -15.69 9.34
C ARG A 416 15.41 -16.27 7.99
N ILE A 417 14.76 -17.37 7.61
CA ILE A 417 14.88 -17.97 6.28
C ILE A 417 13.47 -18.33 5.83
N ASN A 418 13.13 -17.98 4.61
CA ASN A 418 11.82 -18.31 4.02
C ASN A 418 11.99 -18.71 2.55
N LEU A 419 11.23 -19.71 2.12
CA LEU A 419 11.06 -20.09 0.73
C LEU A 419 9.57 -20.09 0.41
N SER A 420 9.18 -19.39 -0.63
CA SER A 420 7.77 -19.25 -0.99
C SER A 420 7.56 -19.32 -2.49
N ARG A 421 6.43 -19.91 -2.87
CA ARG A 421 5.93 -19.96 -4.24
C ARG A 421 4.60 -19.22 -4.33
N GLY A 422 4.54 -18.26 -5.25
CA GLY A 422 3.33 -17.48 -5.55
C GLY A 422 2.73 -17.83 -6.91
N PHE A 423 1.47 -17.47 -7.07
CA PHE A 423 0.68 -17.64 -8.27
C PHE A 423 -0.12 -16.37 -8.56
N ARG A 424 -0.16 -15.95 -9.84
CA ARG A 424 -1.02 -14.89 -10.34
C ARG A 424 -1.63 -15.30 -11.68
N ALA A 425 -2.94 -15.24 -11.78
CA ALA A 425 -3.63 -15.38 -13.06
C ALA A 425 -3.55 -14.06 -13.85
N PRO A 426 -3.48 -14.09 -15.18
CA PRO A 426 -3.66 -12.90 -16.01
C PRO A 426 -5.00 -12.23 -15.70
N ASN A 427 -5.01 -10.89 -15.72
CA ASN A 427 -6.25 -10.13 -15.60
C ASN A 427 -6.89 -9.92 -16.97
N LEU A 428 -8.08 -9.30 -17.01
CA LEU A 428 -8.79 -9.11 -18.27
C LEU A 428 -8.10 -8.12 -19.20
N SER A 429 -7.49 -7.04 -18.68
CA SER A 429 -6.77 -6.09 -19.55
C SER A 429 -5.59 -6.78 -20.26
N GLU A 430 -4.84 -7.62 -19.54
CA GLU A 430 -3.74 -8.39 -20.13
C GLU A 430 -4.22 -9.39 -21.21
N LEU A 431 -5.43 -9.95 -21.05
CA LEU A 431 -5.99 -10.94 -21.98
C LEU A 431 -6.72 -10.33 -23.16
N ALA A 432 -7.33 -9.16 -22.99
CA ALA A 432 -8.37 -8.70 -23.91
C ALA A 432 -8.40 -7.19 -24.16
N SER A 433 -7.41 -6.40 -23.73
CA SER A 433 -7.33 -4.99 -24.16
C SER A 433 -7.37 -4.89 -25.68
N ASN A 434 -8.13 -3.94 -26.21
CA ASN A 434 -8.21 -3.64 -27.63
C ASN A 434 -8.70 -2.20 -27.83
N GLY A 435 -7.88 -1.20 -27.46
CA GLY A 435 -8.29 0.19 -27.50
C GLY A 435 -7.17 1.15 -27.13
N ILE A 436 -7.49 2.43 -27.28
CA ILE A 436 -6.65 3.52 -26.84
C ILE A 436 -6.79 3.62 -25.31
N HIS A 437 -5.70 3.87 -24.65
CA HIS A 437 -5.62 4.21 -23.23
C HIS A 437 -5.23 5.68 -23.19
N GLU A 438 -6.22 6.55 -23.02
CA GLU A 438 -6.09 8.01 -23.21
C GLU A 438 -4.94 8.61 -22.40
N GLY A 439 -4.92 8.41 -21.10
CA GLY A 439 -3.87 8.97 -20.25
C GLY A 439 -2.44 8.47 -20.53
N THR A 440 -2.26 7.50 -21.45
CA THR A 440 -0.94 7.00 -21.89
C THR A 440 -0.67 7.20 -23.38
N LEU A 441 -1.65 7.68 -24.13
CA LEU A 441 -1.58 7.94 -25.57
C LEU A 441 -1.04 6.74 -26.36
N ARG A 442 -1.48 5.52 -26.03
CA ARG A 442 -1.06 4.29 -26.72
C ARG A 442 -2.26 3.37 -26.96
N TYR A 443 -2.18 2.59 -28.03
CA TYR A 443 -3.14 1.55 -28.32
C TYR A 443 -2.71 0.25 -27.65
N GLU A 444 -3.51 -0.34 -26.78
CA GLU A 444 -3.19 -1.55 -26.04
C GLU A 444 -3.90 -2.77 -26.65
N LEU A 445 -3.13 -3.85 -26.88
CA LEU A 445 -3.62 -5.14 -27.32
C LEU A 445 -3.37 -6.21 -26.26
N GLY A 446 -4.43 -6.87 -25.81
CA GLY A 446 -4.39 -8.04 -24.96
C GLY A 446 -3.92 -9.29 -25.71
N ASN A 447 -3.53 -10.28 -24.93
CA ASN A 447 -3.15 -11.59 -25.45
C ASN A 447 -3.88 -12.71 -24.70
N LYS A 448 -4.89 -13.29 -25.34
CA LYS A 448 -5.75 -14.34 -24.76
C LYS A 448 -4.98 -15.64 -24.41
N ASP A 449 -3.77 -15.83 -24.95
CA ASP A 449 -2.99 -17.05 -24.79
C ASP A 449 -1.99 -16.97 -23.63
N LEU A 450 -1.96 -15.86 -22.88
CA LEU A 450 -1.13 -15.69 -21.69
C LEU A 450 -1.38 -16.81 -20.67
N LYS A 451 -0.29 -17.24 -20.06
CA LYS A 451 -0.28 -18.24 -18.98
C LYS A 451 -0.14 -17.54 -17.63
N PRO A 452 -0.56 -18.20 -16.53
CA PRO A 452 -0.31 -17.68 -15.20
C PRO A 452 1.15 -17.42 -14.91
N GLU A 453 1.42 -16.39 -14.14
CA GLU A 453 2.75 -16.17 -13.56
C GLU A 453 2.95 -17.06 -12.33
N TYR A 454 4.14 -17.59 -12.18
CA TYR A 454 4.58 -18.30 -10.98
C TYR A 454 5.89 -17.71 -10.50
N SER A 455 5.95 -17.37 -9.22
CA SER A 455 7.20 -16.92 -8.58
C SER A 455 7.73 -17.98 -7.63
N LEU A 456 9.04 -18.12 -7.56
CA LEU A 456 9.76 -18.86 -6.52
C LEU A 456 10.75 -17.90 -5.88
N GLN A 457 10.49 -17.54 -4.61
CA GLN A 457 11.28 -16.56 -3.87
C GLN A 457 11.92 -17.18 -2.64
N GLY A 458 13.21 -16.92 -2.47
CA GLY A 458 13.96 -17.18 -1.24
C GLY A 458 14.32 -15.87 -0.55
N ASP A 459 14.18 -15.85 0.77
CA ASP A 459 14.49 -14.72 1.64
C ASP A 459 15.41 -15.16 2.78
N ILE A 460 16.41 -14.33 3.09
CA ILE A 460 17.24 -14.45 4.29
C ILE A 460 17.19 -13.11 5.00
N GLY A 461 16.87 -13.10 6.29
CA GLY A 461 16.78 -11.88 7.10
C GLY A 461 17.51 -12.02 8.42
N LEU A 462 18.05 -10.92 8.91
CA LEU A 462 18.67 -10.80 10.21
C LEU A 462 18.05 -9.61 10.95
N ASP A 463 17.44 -9.89 12.08
CA ASP A 463 16.94 -8.86 13.00
C ASP A 463 17.82 -8.80 14.22
N PHE A 464 18.14 -7.60 14.67
CA PHE A 464 18.89 -7.39 15.90
C PHE A 464 18.38 -6.17 16.66
N SER A 465 18.43 -6.25 17.99
CA SER A 465 18.00 -5.18 18.86
C SER A 465 18.85 -5.15 20.14
N SER A 466 19.47 -4.01 20.41
CA SER A 466 20.22 -3.74 21.62
C SER A 466 19.84 -2.37 22.19
N LYS A 467 20.45 -1.97 23.29
CA LYS A 467 20.23 -0.66 23.90
C LYS A 467 20.57 0.51 22.96
N TYR A 468 21.58 0.35 22.09
CA TYR A 468 22.13 1.44 21.29
C TYR A 468 21.85 1.29 19.80
N ILE A 469 21.61 0.08 19.33
CA ILE A 469 21.38 -0.18 17.90
C ILE A 469 20.34 -1.27 17.72
N SER A 470 19.43 -1.03 16.82
CA SER A 470 18.46 -2.02 16.32
C SER A 470 18.40 -1.96 14.81
N GLY A 471 17.95 -3.04 14.19
CA GLY A 471 17.78 -3.04 12.75
C GLY A 471 17.34 -4.37 12.17
N GLN A 472 17.09 -4.32 10.87
CA GLN A 472 16.71 -5.44 10.05
C GLN A 472 17.53 -5.40 8.76
N LEU A 473 18.09 -6.53 8.38
CA LEU A 473 18.76 -6.75 7.09
C LEU A 473 18.01 -7.86 6.35
N ALA A 474 17.76 -7.72 5.08
CA ALA A 474 17.14 -8.75 4.28
C ALA A 474 17.78 -8.84 2.88
N LEU A 475 17.98 -10.07 2.42
CA LEU A 475 18.35 -10.39 1.05
C LEU A 475 17.25 -11.26 0.45
N PHE A 476 16.96 -11.07 -0.82
CA PHE A 476 15.98 -11.88 -1.53
C PHE A 476 16.45 -12.22 -2.94
N ALA A 477 15.96 -13.34 -3.44
CA ALA A 477 16.06 -13.73 -4.84
C ALA A 477 14.73 -14.35 -5.28
N ASN A 478 14.22 -13.91 -6.42
CA ASN A 478 12.93 -14.31 -6.97
C ASN A 478 13.08 -14.68 -8.45
N ARG A 479 12.60 -15.86 -8.84
CA ARG A 479 12.42 -16.28 -10.22
C ARG A 479 10.93 -16.25 -10.54
N ILE A 480 10.56 -15.62 -11.65
CA ILE A 480 9.18 -15.54 -12.12
C ILE A 480 9.11 -16.18 -13.50
N ASP A 481 8.34 -17.25 -13.61
CA ASP A 481 8.02 -17.88 -14.88
C ASP A 481 6.76 -17.23 -15.45
N ASN A 482 6.72 -16.99 -16.78
CA ASN A 482 5.68 -16.30 -17.53
C ASN A 482 5.41 -14.86 -17.03
N TYR A 483 6.42 -14.11 -16.61
CA TYR A 483 6.28 -12.70 -16.24
C TYR A 483 5.61 -11.91 -17.35
N ILE A 484 4.45 -11.33 -17.09
CA ILE A 484 3.62 -10.60 -18.07
C ILE A 484 4.01 -9.13 -18.05
N PHE A 485 4.20 -8.54 -19.22
CA PHE A 485 4.52 -7.14 -19.40
C PHE A 485 3.99 -6.62 -20.73
N LEU A 486 3.86 -5.32 -20.84
CA LEU A 486 3.45 -4.62 -22.05
C LEU A 486 4.71 -4.19 -22.83
N THR A 487 4.72 -4.36 -24.14
CA THR A 487 5.83 -3.94 -25.00
C THR A 487 5.32 -3.40 -26.33
N LYS A 488 6.02 -2.43 -26.90
CA LYS A 488 5.70 -1.83 -28.20
C LYS A 488 5.91 -2.87 -29.31
N THR A 489 4.91 -3.05 -30.15
CA THR A 489 4.93 -4.02 -31.23
C THR A 489 4.77 -3.41 -32.61
N ALA A 490 4.23 -2.19 -32.70
CA ALA A 490 4.14 -1.46 -33.94
C ALA A 490 4.24 0.05 -33.73
N GLU A 491 4.83 0.73 -34.72
CA GLU A 491 4.78 2.18 -34.83
C GLU A 491 3.40 2.61 -35.28
N GLY A 492 2.95 3.80 -34.85
CA GLY A 492 1.64 4.36 -35.19
C GLY A 492 1.40 5.65 -34.44
N ASN A 493 0.25 6.26 -34.66
CA ASN A 493 -0.23 7.39 -33.88
C ASN A 493 -1.67 7.10 -33.42
N PRO A 494 -1.86 6.59 -32.18
CA PRO A 494 -0.82 6.27 -31.20
C PRO A 494 -0.07 4.96 -31.52
N PRO A 495 1.12 4.73 -30.89
CA PRO A 495 1.87 3.50 -31.05
C PRO A 495 1.15 2.29 -30.42
N VAL A 496 1.37 1.11 -30.98
CA VAL A 496 0.69 -0.12 -30.55
C VAL A 496 1.55 -0.91 -29.57
N PHE A 497 0.99 -1.22 -28.42
CA PHE A 497 1.58 -2.04 -27.38
C PHE A 497 0.81 -3.34 -27.18
N THR A 498 1.51 -4.45 -27.02
CA THR A 498 0.90 -5.76 -26.83
C THR A 498 1.36 -6.42 -25.55
N TYR A 499 0.44 -7.04 -24.83
CA TYR A 499 0.78 -7.85 -23.66
C TYR A 499 1.48 -9.15 -24.07
N THR A 500 2.63 -9.37 -23.49
CA THR A 500 3.47 -10.56 -23.74
C THR A 500 3.98 -11.13 -22.43
N SER A 501 4.66 -12.27 -22.48
CA SER A 501 5.25 -12.87 -21.30
C SER A 501 6.64 -13.46 -21.57
N GLY A 502 7.48 -13.43 -20.54
CA GLY A 502 8.83 -14.02 -20.53
C GLY A 502 9.17 -14.53 -19.15
N ASN A 503 10.34 -15.16 -19.00
CA ASN A 503 10.83 -15.53 -17.68
C ASN A 503 11.71 -14.42 -17.12
N ALA A 504 11.55 -14.11 -15.84
CA ALA A 504 12.27 -13.04 -15.17
C ALA A 504 12.98 -13.53 -13.90
N ARG A 505 14.00 -12.78 -13.49
CA ARG A 505 14.67 -12.93 -12.20
C ARG A 505 14.86 -11.58 -11.56
N LEU A 506 14.59 -11.52 -10.24
CA LEU A 506 14.86 -10.35 -9.42
C LEU A 506 15.70 -10.78 -8.22
N PHE A 507 16.63 -9.94 -7.80
CA PHE A 507 17.33 -10.09 -6.54
C PHE A 507 17.62 -8.72 -5.95
N GLY A 508 17.79 -8.67 -4.64
CA GLY A 508 18.04 -7.40 -3.99
C GLY A 508 18.35 -7.53 -2.51
N GLY A 509 18.59 -6.37 -1.91
CA GLY A 509 18.87 -6.22 -0.50
C GLY A 509 18.17 -5.03 0.09
N GLU A 510 17.78 -5.16 1.35
CA GLU A 510 17.09 -4.16 2.15
C GLU A 510 17.77 -4.04 3.50
N ALA A 511 17.87 -2.83 4.02
CA ALA A 511 18.35 -2.60 5.37
C ALA A 511 17.52 -1.50 6.03
N HIS A 512 17.24 -1.67 7.31
CA HIS A 512 16.73 -0.65 8.22
C HIS A 512 17.58 -0.67 9.48
N LEU A 513 18.12 0.48 9.86
CA LEU A 513 19.01 0.64 10.99
C LEU A 513 18.58 1.83 11.83
N ASP A 514 18.51 1.66 13.15
CA ASP A 514 18.32 2.73 14.12
C ASP A 514 19.45 2.70 15.15
N PHE A 515 20.17 3.80 15.28
CA PHE A 515 21.26 3.98 16.22
C PHE A 515 20.92 5.10 17.21
N HIS A 516 21.02 4.79 18.49
CA HIS A 516 20.72 5.69 19.62
C HIS A 516 21.98 5.89 20.47
N PRO A 517 22.92 6.75 20.06
CA PRO A 517 24.17 6.97 20.80
C PRO A 517 23.91 7.50 22.20
N VAL A 518 22.90 8.35 22.33
CA VAL A 518 22.38 8.88 23.58
C VAL A 518 20.85 8.93 23.49
N HIS A 519 20.20 9.02 24.61
CA HIS A 519 18.75 8.93 24.71
C HIS A 519 17.97 10.00 23.89
N CYS A 520 18.56 11.17 23.63
CA CYS A 520 17.91 12.26 22.87
C CYS A 520 18.33 12.34 21.39
N ILE A 521 19.25 11.50 20.92
CA ILE A 521 19.70 11.49 19.51
C ILE A 521 19.40 10.13 18.90
N HIS A 522 18.68 10.16 17.80
CA HIS A 522 18.32 9.01 16.98
C HIS A 522 18.87 9.21 15.58
N ILE A 523 19.58 8.21 15.07
CA ILE A 523 20.11 8.19 13.71
C ILE A 523 19.51 6.97 13.02
N GLY A 524 18.54 7.22 12.15
CA GLY A 524 17.86 6.20 11.38
C GLY A 524 18.40 6.12 9.95
N GLY A 525 18.31 4.95 9.35
CA GLY A 525 18.66 4.77 7.96
C GLY A 525 17.96 3.59 7.31
N THR A 526 17.52 3.76 6.06
CA THR A 526 17.01 2.68 5.22
C THR A 526 17.78 2.61 3.91
N PHE A 527 18.06 1.40 3.47
CA PHE A 527 18.67 1.14 2.17
C PHE A 527 17.82 0.14 1.39
N SER A 528 17.71 0.35 0.08
CA SER A 528 16.99 -0.53 -0.82
C SER A 528 17.72 -0.66 -2.15
N TYR A 529 17.87 -1.90 -2.60
CA TYR A 529 18.43 -2.24 -3.90
C TYR A 529 17.65 -3.38 -4.53
N VAL A 530 17.29 -3.23 -5.79
CA VAL A 530 16.63 -4.26 -6.60
C VAL A 530 17.28 -4.32 -7.97
N ASN A 531 17.54 -5.52 -8.45
CA ASN A 531 17.98 -5.79 -9.81
C ASN A 531 16.97 -6.75 -10.46
N GLY A 532 16.44 -6.40 -11.62
CA GLY A 532 15.43 -7.17 -12.34
C GLY A 532 15.79 -7.34 -13.81
N LYS A 533 15.83 -8.61 -14.27
CA LYS A 533 16.11 -8.96 -15.68
C LYS A 533 15.21 -10.07 -16.19
N GLN A 534 14.88 -10.02 -17.46
CA GLN A 534 14.38 -11.20 -18.18
C GLN A 534 15.50 -12.24 -18.34
N ILE A 535 15.13 -13.51 -18.37
CA ILE A 535 16.05 -14.58 -18.72
C ILE A 535 16.24 -14.53 -20.25
N GLY A 536 17.26 -13.88 -20.69
CA GLY A 536 17.51 -13.50 -22.10
C GLY A 536 18.33 -12.21 -22.18
N GLY A 537 18.38 -11.45 -21.07
CA GLY A 537 19.30 -10.34 -20.88
C GLY A 537 18.70 -8.95 -20.82
N THR A 538 17.45 -8.73 -21.22
CA THR A 538 16.75 -7.44 -21.15
C THR A 538 16.43 -7.05 -19.70
N TRP A 539 16.55 -5.78 -19.36
CA TRP A 539 16.10 -5.27 -18.05
C TRP A 539 14.56 -5.28 -17.96
N LEU A 540 14.04 -5.47 -16.77
CA LEU A 540 12.61 -5.29 -16.53
C LEU A 540 12.29 -3.79 -16.48
N SER A 541 11.07 -3.44 -16.86
CA SER A 541 10.58 -2.07 -16.77
C SER A 541 10.26 -1.67 -15.33
N MET A 542 10.34 -0.38 -15.02
CA MET A 542 9.91 0.23 -13.75
C MET A 542 10.62 -0.36 -12.52
N ILE A 543 11.91 -0.71 -12.64
CA ILE A 543 12.72 -1.13 -11.50
C ILE A 543 13.24 0.11 -10.77
N PRO A 544 12.96 0.28 -9.47
CA PRO A 544 13.38 1.46 -8.73
C PRO A 544 14.90 1.60 -8.67
N ALA A 545 15.38 2.84 -8.63
CA ALA A 545 16.79 3.15 -8.39
C ALA A 545 17.21 2.69 -6.98
N PRO A 546 18.49 2.34 -6.76
CA PRO A 546 19.03 2.15 -5.42
C PRO A 546 18.82 3.42 -4.59
N ARG A 547 18.31 3.27 -3.36
CA ARG A 547 17.94 4.39 -2.49
C ARG A 547 18.53 4.23 -1.10
N LEU A 548 19.09 5.32 -0.57
CA LEU A 548 19.51 5.47 0.80
C LEU A 548 18.77 6.66 1.42
N LEU A 549 18.00 6.40 2.46
CA LEU A 549 17.35 7.43 3.26
C LEU A 549 17.98 7.43 4.65
N THR A 550 18.43 8.59 5.12
CA THR A 550 19.03 8.73 6.45
C THR A 550 18.38 9.89 7.20
N GLU A 551 18.07 9.69 8.48
CA GLU A 551 17.49 10.70 9.34
C GLU A 551 18.34 10.87 10.60
N ILE A 552 18.55 12.12 11.03
CA ILE A 552 19.06 12.47 12.34
C ILE A 552 17.96 13.24 13.05
N LYS A 553 17.49 12.69 14.19
CA LYS A 553 16.44 13.28 15.02
C LYS A 553 16.98 13.57 16.42
N TYR A 554 16.69 14.78 16.89
CA TYR A 554 16.95 15.20 18.26
C TYR A 554 15.62 15.37 19.00
N GLU A 555 15.50 14.72 20.14
CA GLU A 555 14.34 14.77 21.03
C GLU A 555 14.68 15.58 22.29
N PHE A 556 13.82 16.53 22.61
CA PHE A 556 14.01 17.38 23.78
C PHE A 556 13.59 16.62 25.05
N SER A 557 14.56 16.26 25.88
CA SER A 557 14.39 15.39 27.07
C SER A 557 13.58 16.03 28.23
N HIS A 558 13.45 17.34 28.21
CA HIS A 558 12.65 18.07 29.21
C HIS A 558 11.53 18.79 28.49
N GLY A 559 10.29 18.42 28.80
CA GLY A 559 9.12 19.15 28.32
C GLY A 559 9.18 20.62 28.77
N MET A 560 9.03 21.54 27.84
CA MET A 560 8.70 22.93 28.21
C MET A 560 7.32 22.91 28.85
N ARG A 561 7.01 23.87 29.73
CA ARG A 561 5.75 23.89 30.52
C ARG A 561 4.46 23.53 29.75
N LEU A 562 4.44 23.75 28.43
CA LEU A 562 3.30 23.49 27.54
C LEU A 562 3.60 22.51 26.40
N LEU A 563 4.86 22.15 26.16
CA LEU A 563 5.30 21.31 25.02
C LEU A 563 5.90 20.02 25.52
N ASN A 564 5.34 18.89 25.12
CA ASN A 564 5.88 17.57 25.39
C ASN A 564 6.26 16.89 24.07
N ASN A 565 7.15 15.90 24.15
CA ASN A 565 7.54 15.12 22.98
C ASN A 565 8.00 16.00 21.81
N ALA A 566 8.72 17.10 22.12
CA ALA A 566 9.23 17.98 21.08
C ALA A 566 10.44 17.34 20.41
N PHE A 567 10.48 17.41 19.08
CA PHE A 567 11.62 16.93 18.30
C PHE A 567 11.91 17.83 17.10
N VAL A 568 13.13 17.72 16.61
CA VAL A 568 13.53 18.20 15.28
C VAL A 568 14.30 17.09 14.56
N ALA A 569 14.11 16.98 13.25
CA ALA A 569 14.80 15.98 12.43
C ALA A 569 15.25 16.57 11.10
N ILE A 570 16.36 16.04 10.60
CA ILE A 570 16.89 16.31 9.26
C ILE A 570 17.02 14.97 8.57
N GLU A 571 16.55 14.91 7.33
CA GLU A 571 16.54 13.70 6.51
C GLU A 571 17.21 13.97 5.16
N LEU A 572 18.04 13.04 4.72
CA LEU A 572 18.60 12.99 3.36
C LEU A 572 18.00 11.79 2.64
N ASP A 573 17.38 12.02 1.50
CA ASP A 573 16.86 11.01 0.58
C ASP A 573 17.72 10.97 -0.67
N CYS A 574 18.65 10.01 -0.71
CA CYS A 574 19.63 9.84 -1.78
C CYS A 574 19.17 8.74 -2.73
N ASN A 575 18.93 9.08 -3.97
CA ASN A 575 18.58 8.15 -5.04
C ASN A 575 19.73 8.07 -6.02
N ALA A 576 20.24 6.87 -6.26
CA ALA A 576 21.32 6.65 -7.20
C ALA A 576 20.83 6.81 -8.65
N ARG A 577 21.76 6.91 -9.58
CA ARG A 577 21.46 6.88 -11.01
C ARG A 577 20.85 5.51 -11.37
N GLN A 578 19.79 5.51 -12.21
CA GLN A 578 19.19 4.29 -12.74
C GLN A 578 19.45 4.19 -14.24
N ASP A 579 20.36 3.27 -14.59
CA ASP A 579 20.72 2.96 -15.98
C ASP A 579 20.18 1.57 -16.42
N HIS A 580 19.55 0.86 -15.52
CA HIS A 580 18.99 -0.48 -15.77
C HIS A 580 17.48 -0.37 -16.03
N PHE A 581 17.11 -0.07 -17.26
CA PHE A 581 15.72 0.14 -17.66
C PHE A 581 15.38 -0.67 -18.92
N TYR A 582 14.09 -0.82 -19.20
CA TYR A 582 13.60 -1.50 -20.40
C TYR A 582 13.71 -0.58 -21.61
N ALA A 583 14.73 -0.78 -22.43
CA ALA A 583 15.05 0.10 -23.56
C ALA A 583 14.47 -0.36 -24.92
N VAL A 584 13.59 -1.39 -24.92
CA VAL A 584 13.11 -2.02 -26.17
C VAL A 584 12.03 -1.20 -26.87
N ASP A 585 11.25 -0.44 -26.11
CA ASP A 585 10.06 0.27 -26.60
C ASP A 585 10.15 1.80 -26.48
N ASP A 586 11.33 2.32 -26.13
CA ASP A 586 11.63 3.74 -25.98
C ASP A 586 10.79 4.50 -24.94
N THR A 587 9.99 3.78 -24.11
CA THR A 587 9.16 4.41 -23.05
C THR A 587 9.92 4.69 -21.77
N GLU A 588 11.05 4.03 -21.56
CA GLU A 588 11.92 4.25 -20.41
C GLU A 588 13.28 4.79 -20.86
N THR A 589 13.83 5.69 -20.04
CA THR A 589 15.18 6.25 -20.21
C THR A 589 15.94 6.17 -18.90
N SER A 590 17.26 6.38 -18.93
CA SER A 590 18.05 6.51 -17.71
C SER A 590 17.53 7.66 -16.84
N THR A 591 17.70 7.55 -15.53
CA THR A 591 17.33 8.59 -14.58
C THR A 591 18.57 9.04 -13.83
N PRO A 592 18.94 10.32 -13.84
CA PRO A 592 20.06 10.86 -13.09
C PRO A 592 19.88 10.64 -11.58
N SER A 593 21.00 10.55 -10.85
CA SER A 593 20.97 10.55 -9.39
C SER A 593 20.48 11.90 -8.84
N TYR A 594 19.80 11.86 -7.71
CA TYR A 594 19.40 13.08 -7.00
C TYR A 594 19.41 12.86 -5.49
N THR A 595 19.51 13.96 -4.75
CA THR A 595 19.42 13.97 -3.28
C THR A 595 18.46 15.07 -2.87
N LEU A 596 17.52 14.71 -2.00
CA LEU A 596 16.56 15.64 -1.40
C LEU A 596 16.93 15.84 0.07
N LEU A 597 16.92 17.09 0.51
CA LEU A 597 17.06 17.46 1.92
C LEU A 597 15.69 17.79 2.48
N ASN A 598 15.28 17.08 3.52
CA ASN A 598 14.03 17.28 4.21
C ASN A 598 14.28 17.62 5.69
N MET A 599 13.34 18.33 6.30
CA MET A 599 13.37 18.64 7.73
C MET A 599 11.97 18.48 8.33
N SER A 600 11.91 18.09 9.59
CA SER A 600 10.66 18.03 10.33
C SER A 600 10.85 18.45 11.77
N ALA A 601 9.78 18.97 12.37
CA ALA A 601 9.68 19.27 13.78
C ALA A 601 8.27 18.94 14.25
N GLY A 602 8.13 18.47 15.47
CA GLY A 602 6.82 18.17 16.03
C GLY A 602 6.80 18.32 17.53
N THR A 603 5.58 18.50 18.08
CA THR A 603 5.37 18.60 19.54
C THR A 603 3.93 18.32 19.91
N ASP A 604 3.71 17.82 21.11
CA ASP A 604 2.40 17.76 21.75
C ASP A 604 2.21 18.98 22.65
N ILE A 605 1.08 19.69 22.46
CA ILE A 605 0.67 20.81 23.30
C ILE A 605 -0.12 20.24 24.47
N VAL A 606 0.41 20.39 25.69
CA VAL A 606 -0.19 19.83 26.92
C VAL A 606 -0.62 20.95 27.85
N ILE A 607 -1.92 20.97 28.22
CA ILE A 607 -2.49 21.93 29.14
C ILE A 607 -3.12 21.16 30.30
N LYS A 608 -2.71 21.49 31.55
CA LYS A 608 -3.17 20.81 32.77
C LYS A 608 -2.99 19.28 32.71
N GLY A 609 -1.83 18.82 32.19
CA GLY A 609 -1.48 17.39 32.07
C GLY A 609 -2.22 16.60 31.00
N LYS A 610 -3.04 17.28 30.17
CA LYS A 610 -3.77 16.63 29.08
C LYS A 610 -3.27 17.15 27.73
N ARG A 611 -2.99 16.25 26.78
CA ARG A 611 -2.70 16.62 25.40
C ARG A 611 -3.93 17.30 24.79
N ARG A 612 -3.74 18.52 24.29
CA ARG A 612 -4.78 19.33 23.67
C ARG A 612 -4.63 19.40 22.16
N ALA A 613 -3.42 19.32 21.67
CA ALA A 613 -3.13 19.28 20.24
C ALA A 613 -1.76 18.63 20.00
N SER A 614 -1.50 18.21 18.78
CA SER A 614 -0.16 17.88 18.24
C SER A 614 0.08 18.75 17.03
N LEU A 615 1.24 19.39 16.97
CA LEU A 615 1.66 20.26 15.87
C LEU A 615 2.88 19.65 15.19
N TYR A 616 2.86 19.56 13.86
CA TYR A 616 3.98 19.15 13.03
C TYR A 616 4.27 20.23 11.99
N LEU A 617 5.54 20.53 11.80
CA LEU A 617 6.07 21.39 10.75
C LEU A 617 7.04 20.55 9.92
N MET A 618 6.87 20.51 8.62
CA MET A 618 7.70 19.71 7.72
C MET A 618 8.10 20.56 6.51
N ALA A 619 9.26 20.27 5.97
CA ALA A 619 9.81 20.91 4.80
C ALA A 619 10.46 19.84 3.91
N ASP A 620 9.88 19.59 2.76
CA ASP A 620 10.37 18.61 1.81
C ASP A 620 11.11 19.31 0.68
N ASN A 621 12.20 18.68 0.20
CA ASN A 621 13.04 19.21 -0.86
C ASN A 621 13.44 20.69 -0.63
N ILE A 622 14.00 20.99 0.54
CA ILE A 622 14.32 22.38 0.97
C ILE A 622 15.20 23.11 -0.03
N LEU A 623 16.12 22.39 -0.67
CA LEU A 623 17.05 22.95 -1.65
C LEU A 623 16.41 23.21 -3.02
N ASP A 624 15.13 22.86 -3.18
CA ASP A 624 14.39 22.99 -4.44
C ASP A 624 15.10 22.30 -5.61
N THR A 625 15.62 21.11 -5.34
CA THR A 625 16.28 20.28 -6.34
C THR A 625 15.27 19.87 -7.40
N ALA A 626 15.59 20.09 -8.68
CA ALA A 626 14.82 19.54 -9.79
C ALA A 626 15.13 18.03 -9.88
N TRP A 627 14.10 17.19 -9.78
CA TRP A 627 14.26 15.73 -9.72
C TRP A 627 13.13 14.99 -10.41
N GLN A 628 13.43 13.82 -10.91
CA GLN A 628 12.46 12.90 -11.48
C GLN A 628 12.63 11.53 -10.83
N SER A 629 11.56 10.96 -10.31
CA SER A 629 11.56 9.54 -9.91
C SER A 629 11.64 8.65 -11.15
N HIS A 630 12.45 7.61 -11.10
CA HIS A 630 12.48 6.63 -12.20
C HIS A 630 11.12 5.96 -12.44
N LEU A 631 10.29 5.89 -11.41
CA LEU A 631 8.94 5.32 -11.45
C LEU A 631 7.84 6.37 -11.71
N SER A 632 8.18 7.61 -12.07
CA SER A 632 7.21 8.62 -12.50
C SER A 632 6.82 8.37 -13.96
N ARG A 633 5.53 8.19 -14.22
CA ARG A 633 5.01 8.10 -15.59
C ARG A 633 5.14 9.41 -16.34
N LEU A 634 5.12 10.53 -15.62
CA LEU A 634 5.29 11.87 -16.21
C LEU A 634 6.71 12.16 -16.69
N LYS A 635 7.68 11.27 -16.41
CA LYS A 635 9.03 11.39 -16.90
C LYS A 635 9.09 11.26 -18.43
N GLU A 636 8.24 10.44 -19.01
CA GLU A 636 8.14 10.23 -20.46
C GLU A 636 7.81 11.53 -21.22
N VAL A 637 6.96 12.37 -20.62
CA VAL A 637 6.59 13.70 -21.15
C VAL A 637 7.42 14.84 -20.57
N GLY A 638 8.58 14.54 -19.95
CA GLY A 638 9.55 15.55 -19.49
C GLY A 638 9.16 16.32 -18.22
N ILE A 639 8.14 15.87 -17.48
CA ILE A 639 7.66 16.55 -16.28
C ILE A 639 8.41 16.08 -15.04
N TYR A 640 8.88 17.04 -14.25
CA TYR A 640 9.58 16.83 -13.00
C TYR A 640 8.61 16.70 -11.83
N ASN A 641 9.05 15.96 -10.80
CA ASN A 641 8.31 15.83 -9.56
C ASN A 641 8.24 17.17 -8.80
N MET A 642 7.33 17.22 -7.81
CA MET A 642 7.09 18.42 -6.99
C MET A 642 8.38 18.99 -6.41
N GLY A 643 8.54 20.31 -6.48
CA GLY A 643 9.63 21.07 -5.90
C GLY A 643 9.49 21.22 -4.39
N ARG A 644 10.16 22.25 -3.82
CA ARG A 644 10.13 22.54 -2.38
C ARG A 644 8.70 22.70 -1.86
N ASN A 645 8.42 22.07 -0.70
CA ASN A 645 7.13 22.11 -0.05
C ASN A 645 7.27 22.32 1.45
N PHE A 646 6.50 23.23 2.04
CA PHE A 646 6.37 23.41 3.47
C PHE A 646 5.01 22.97 3.91
N THR A 647 4.95 22.13 4.95
CA THR A 647 3.73 21.56 5.49
C THR A 647 3.54 21.93 6.94
N ILE A 648 2.34 22.35 7.28
CA ILE A 648 1.89 22.49 8.67
C ILE A 648 0.70 21.56 8.91
N LYS A 649 0.77 20.78 9.98
CA LYS A 649 -0.29 19.83 10.37
C LYS A 649 -0.64 19.98 11.84
N LEU A 650 -1.92 20.09 12.12
CA LEU A 650 -2.48 20.23 13.47
C LEU A 650 -3.48 19.09 13.72
N ILE A 651 -3.33 18.41 14.87
CA ILE A 651 -4.25 17.35 15.31
C ILE A 651 -4.77 17.73 16.69
N ILE A 652 -6.09 17.83 16.83
CA ILE A 652 -6.79 18.19 18.07
C ILE A 652 -7.63 16.99 18.53
N PRO A 653 -7.20 16.23 19.55
CA PRO A 653 -7.99 15.17 20.14
C PRO A 653 -9.06 15.73 21.08
N PHE A 654 -10.21 15.08 21.20
CA PHE A 654 -11.29 15.43 22.12
C PHE A 654 -11.99 14.20 22.71
#